data_4fbdf2370d3cb4b9b93147c9ecf13d23
#
_entry.id   4fbdf2370d3cb4b9b93147c9ecf13d23
#
_cell.length_a   1.000
_cell.length_b   1.000
_cell.length_c   1.000
_cell.angle_alpha   90.00
_cell.angle_beta   90.00
_cell.angle_gamma   90.00
#
_symmetry.space_group_name_H-M   'P 1'
#
loop_
_entity.id
_entity.type
_entity.pdbx_description
1 polymer ?
#
loop_
_entity_poly.entity_id
_entity_poly.type
_entity_poly.pdbx_seq_one_letter_code
_entity_poly.pdbx_strand_id
1 'polypeptide(L)'
;MKTGEFLLNIKGLEKVSGKKTFFEKGEPKVIKVSDEEKIVPTACRACIANCGVLAHVKNGRVVRLEGNPVDPMSKGRMCAKGLSGISALYHPNRNKYPLIRVGARGGGRFRRATWDEALGMIADKLMQVRKDYGAEYVFCTTGGGGNPEIWSIARFCNIFGTPNWFEPGCAQCYLPRVLAAAMMYGGSDNSIADSNCLEFYDEANNPIKTLVLWGTDPSFSCPSSGGRMVNELRAKGVKTVVIDPRFTPDAAKANVWLPIRPGTDVALMLAWIRYILTNKLYDKDFVLKWTNLPYLVDTESKVMVRAEELGLADSRSDANGADIFTVWDEKSESAKALHYPWDDELEVSLFGTYEINGKVYKTGAQMLLERADEFTLEKAAEICDLDPAKIEEAIHLYTDNSPSGLCLGVATDQTPNSVQAAMAADMMDMLMGNMEKPGVPMQRFRISGVLKEPNYPVPVAQKCISEEQYKKRLGGQEFKGLSIWYAGHPGSVLEAILTGKPYQPKVWIDRSGNKLGVLAEAGRWKEAIDKLEFIVHMYMYPTSFSTYADVLLPTEEWLETDMIVETCNMLVARQQVVHLWETRDETVIWSNLAKACAERGHEMCQKSFDPEFMGDDLAYWDSIEEFFDQLTPAVNMTWKEMKEKAPFEYLPQDEWKTYYVYLQEDPETGTLKGFDTPSKKLEMYCERMIELGRSGQPFMPYAMDPASKDYDPLPYYLEPVESPRKEEFAEYPLVMTNGRVPFFHHGTLRNVPRLREMYPAPELWISPEDAEKEGIETDNWVWIESKRGKIRAKALVTKGIKPGTVCMERFWNPETIHTETHGWQEMNVNVLSKSTAPYNDIVGTHTLRAYQVKVTRAEEGPKGVWTRPEEFKSWLPLAK
;
A
#
# COMPACT_ATOMS: atom_id res chain seq x y z
N MET A 1 -18.34 -29.92 -26.27
CA MET A 1 -17.23 -30.72 -25.66
C MET A 1 -17.14 -30.36 -24.19
N LYS A 2 -17.15 -31.31 -23.31
CA LYS A 2 -16.90 -31.08 -21.89
C LYS A 2 -15.44 -30.66 -21.72
N THR A 3 -15.15 -29.69 -20.93
CA THR A 3 -13.80 -29.13 -20.71
C THR A 3 -12.72 -30.18 -20.42
N GLY A 4 -13.10 -31.35 -19.90
CA GLY A 4 -12.21 -32.50 -19.69
C GLY A 4 -11.77 -33.24 -20.95
N GLU A 5 -12.56 -33.22 -22.02
CA GLU A 5 -12.22 -33.93 -23.28
C GLU A 5 -11.25 -33.13 -24.16
N PHE A 6 -11.24 -31.79 -24.00
CA PHE A 6 -10.30 -30.93 -24.71
C PHE A 6 -8.87 -31.05 -24.16
N LEU A 7 -8.73 -31.23 -22.85
CA LEU A 7 -7.43 -31.39 -22.20
C LEU A 7 -6.76 -32.75 -22.46
N LEU A 8 -7.54 -33.79 -22.76
CA LEU A 8 -7.05 -35.16 -23.06
C LEU A 8 -6.41 -35.31 -24.45
N ASN A 9 -6.65 -34.34 -25.33
CA ASN A 9 -6.13 -34.40 -26.71
C ASN A 9 -4.81 -33.62 -26.92
N ILE A 10 -4.26 -33.02 -25.88
CA ILE A 10 -2.95 -32.38 -25.96
C ILE A 10 -1.87 -33.43 -25.68
N LYS A 11 -1.09 -33.80 -26.73
CA LYS A 11 0.04 -34.75 -26.62
C LYS A 11 0.97 -34.37 -25.47
N GLY A 12 1.06 -35.21 -24.47
CA GLY A 12 1.88 -34.98 -23.24
C GLY A 12 1.04 -34.81 -21.96
N LEU A 13 -0.23 -34.46 -22.04
CA LEU A 13 -1.14 -34.44 -20.89
C LEU A 13 -1.66 -35.84 -20.49
N GLU A 14 -1.59 -36.82 -21.38
CA GLU A 14 -1.90 -38.24 -21.08
C GLU A 14 -1.01 -38.79 -19.93
N LYS A 15 0.21 -38.26 -19.77
CA LYS A 15 1.10 -38.59 -18.65
C LYS A 15 0.72 -37.92 -17.35
N VAL A 16 -0.08 -36.87 -17.41
CA VAL A 16 -0.53 -36.07 -16.24
C VAL A 16 -1.89 -36.54 -15.73
N SER A 17 -2.77 -37.01 -16.65
CA SER A 17 -4.13 -37.45 -16.30
C SER A 17 -4.20 -38.80 -15.58
N GLY A 18 -3.14 -39.61 -15.67
CA GLY A 18 -3.10 -40.94 -15.03
C GLY A 18 -2.49 -40.98 -13.64
N LYS A 19 -2.04 -39.85 -13.09
CA LYS A 19 -1.45 -39.82 -11.76
C LYS A 19 -1.92 -38.57 -11.01
N LYS A 20 -2.47 -38.84 -9.85
CA LYS A 20 -2.85 -37.92 -8.78
C LYS A 20 -2.42 -36.47 -9.00
N THR A 21 -3.40 -35.61 -8.99
CA THR A 21 -3.34 -34.18 -9.25
C THR A 21 -2.13 -33.48 -8.61
N PHE A 22 -1.62 -32.43 -9.22
CA PHE A 22 -0.57 -31.53 -8.76
C PHE A 22 -0.72 -31.05 -7.30
N PHE A 23 -1.74 -31.44 -6.60
CA PHE A 23 -2.19 -30.99 -5.29
C PHE A 23 -2.12 -32.06 -4.20
N GLU A 24 -1.68 -33.27 -4.51
CA GLU A 24 -1.41 -34.27 -3.49
C GLU A 24 0.00 -34.12 -2.93
N LYS A 25 0.14 -34.27 -1.59
CA LYS A 25 1.44 -34.28 -0.90
C LYS A 25 2.41 -35.25 -1.56
N GLY A 26 3.33 -34.75 -2.32
CA GLY A 26 4.39 -35.48 -2.98
C GLY A 26 5.41 -34.50 -3.54
N GLU A 27 6.62 -34.98 -3.81
CA GLU A 27 7.65 -34.14 -4.39
C GLU A 27 7.14 -33.45 -5.68
N PRO A 28 7.39 -32.14 -5.84
CA PRO A 28 6.96 -31.39 -7.00
C PRO A 28 7.61 -31.98 -8.25
N LYS A 29 6.78 -32.40 -9.20
CA LYS A 29 7.26 -32.91 -10.48
C LYS A 29 7.31 -31.80 -11.50
N VAL A 30 8.50 -31.40 -11.85
CA VAL A 30 8.75 -30.49 -12.96
C VAL A 30 8.57 -31.26 -14.28
N ILE A 31 7.63 -30.79 -15.11
CA ILE A 31 7.36 -31.41 -16.41
C ILE A 31 8.22 -30.72 -17.47
N LYS A 32 9.27 -31.36 -17.90
CA LYS A 32 10.00 -30.92 -19.09
C LYS A 32 9.23 -31.32 -20.37
N VAL A 33 9.06 -30.34 -21.25
CA VAL A 33 8.44 -30.58 -22.56
C VAL A 33 9.45 -31.16 -23.54
N SER A 34 10.74 -30.87 -23.38
CA SER A 34 11.86 -31.46 -24.10
C SER A 34 13.14 -31.41 -23.27
N ASP A 35 14.14 -32.24 -23.61
CA ASP A 35 15.45 -32.24 -22.92
C ASP A 35 16.29 -30.97 -23.18
N GLU A 36 15.91 -30.18 -24.20
CA GLU A 36 16.56 -28.89 -24.52
C GLU A 36 15.98 -27.72 -23.70
N GLU A 37 14.98 -27.97 -22.89
CA GLU A 37 14.29 -26.94 -22.10
C GLU A 37 14.95 -26.79 -20.74
N LYS A 38 15.43 -25.56 -20.46
CA LYS A 38 15.88 -25.16 -19.12
C LYS A 38 14.69 -24.61 -18.34
N ILE A 39 14.51 -25.07 -17.12
CA ILE A 39 13.50 -24.53 -16.20
C ILE A 39 14.21 -23.67 -15.17
N VAL A 40 13.77 -22.41 -15.07
CA VAL A 40 14.30 -21.42 -14.12
C VAL A 40 13.21 -21.11 -13.10
N PRO A 41 13.40 -21.48 -11.84
CA PRO A 41 12.52 -21.07 -10.77
C PRO A 41 12.68 -19.57 -10.51
N THR A 42 11.56 -18.85 -10.35
CA THR A 42 11.53 -17.41 -10.07
C THR A 42 10.22 -17.05 -9.37
N ALA A 43 9.93 -15.76 -9.19
CA ALA A 43 8.68 -15.29 -8.62
C ALA A 43 7.99 -14.24 -9.52
N CYS A 44 6.66 -14.31 -9.58
CA CYS A 44 5.84 -13.40 -10.35
C CYS A 44 5.80 -12.01 -9.70
N ARG A 45 5.90 -10.95 -10.51
CA ARG A 45 5.74 -9.56 -10.06
C ARG A 45 4.56 -8.85 -10.75
N ALA A 46 3.62 -9.58 -11.33
CA ALA A 46 2.42 -8.98 -11.90
C ALA A 46 1.47 -8.37 -10.86
N CYS A 47 1.69 -8.65 -9.57
CA CYS A 47 1.09 -7.99 -8.39
C CYS A 47 1.98 -8.24 -7.18
N ILE A 48 1.59 -7.72 -6.02
CA ILE A 48 2.36 -7.81 -4.76
C ILE A 48 2.44 -9.23 -4.18
N ALA A 49 1.62 -10.18 -4.64
CA ALA A 49 1.56 -11.52 -4.05
C ALA A 49 2.81 -12.39 -4.31
N ASN A 50 3.69 -12.02 -5.23
CA ASN A 50 4.97 -12.69 -5.50
C ASN A 50 4.89 -14.22 -5.64
N CYS A 51 3.83 -14.74 -6.26
CA CYS A 51 3.62 -16.18 -6.45
C CYS A 51 4.81 -16.83 -7.12
N GLY A 52 5.20 -18.02 -6.65
CA GLY A 52 6.29 -18.81 -7.23
C GLY A 52 6.00 -19.27 -8.64
N VAL A 53 7.00 -19.19 -9.50
CA VAL A 53 6.93 -19.48 -10.93
C VAL A 53 8.06 -20.40 -11.36
N LEU A 54 7.75 -21.34 -12.24
CA LEU A 54 8.71 -22.08 -13.04
C LEU A 54 8.67 -21.53 -14.47
N ALA A 55 9.75 -20.89 -14.90
CA ALA A 55 9.88 -20.33 -16.23
C ALA A 55 10.63 -21.30 -17.14
N HIS A 56 9.98 -21.71 -18.21
CA HIS A 56 10.54 -22.62 -19.21
C HIS A 56 11.23 -21.83 -20.31
N VAL A 57 12.54 -22.03 -20.47
CA VAL A 57 13.39 -21.33 -21.42
C VAL A 57 13.91 -22.32 -22.47
N LYS A 58 13.65 -22.01 -23.75
CA LYS A 58 14.17 -22.76 -24.89
C LYS A 58 14.88 -21.80 -25.85
N ASN A 59 16.11 -22.07 -26.19
CA ASN A 59 16.94 -21.24 -27.09
C ASN A 59 17.00 -19.76 -26.61
N GLY A 60 17.19 -19.56 -25.31
CA GLY A 60 17.26 -18.21 -24.71
C GLY A 60 15.92 -17.45 -24.65
N ARG A 61 14.79 -18.11 -24.95
CA ARG A 61 13.47 -17.50 -24.97
C ARG A 61 12.53 -18.19 -23.98
N VAL A 62 11.83 -17.41 -23.17
CA VAL A 62 10.78 -17.92 -22.29
C VAL A 62 9.60 -18.40 -23.16
N VAL A 63 9.25 -19.67 -23.04
CA VAL A 63 8.21 -20.31 -23.87
C VAL A 63 6.96 -20.69 -23.07
N ARG A 64 7.08 -20.87 -21.75
CA ARG A 64 5.99 -21.21 -20.87
C ARG A 64 6.26 -20.72 -19.44
N LEU A 65 5.20 -20.37 -18.73
CA LEU A 65 5.20 -20.11 -17.29
C LEU A 65 4.20 -21.04 -16.62
N GLU A 66 4.57 -21.57 -15.48
CA GLU A 66 3.68 -22.33 -14.59
C GLU A 66 3.95 -21.99 -13.12
N GLY A 67 2.95 -22.21 -12.27
CA GLY A 67 3.13 -21.97 -10.83
C GLY A 67 4.09 -23.00 -10.23
N ASN A 68 4.94 -22.55 -9.30
CA ASN A 68 5.84 -23.43 -8.56
C ASN A 68 5.06 -24.13 -7.42
N PRO A 69 4.94 -25.46 -7.45
CA PRO A 69 4.19 -26.21 -6.43
C PRO A 69 4.75 -26.10 -5.00
N VAL A 70 6.03 -25.76 -4.86
CA VAL A 70 6.66 -25.61 -3.53
C VAL A 70 6.39 -24.24 -2.91
N ASP A 71 5.85 -23.28 -3.67
CA ASP A 71 5.47 -21.98 -3.13
C ASP A 71 4.34 -22.15 -2.09
N PRO A 72 4.55 -21.80 -0.83
CA PRO A 72 3.55 -21.98 0.21
C PRO A 72 2.32 -21.09 0.01
N MET A 73 2.48 -19.93 -0.66
CA MET A 73 1.41 -18.98 -0.85
C MET A 73 0.47 -19.36 -1.98
N SER A 74 0.97 -19.66 -3.16
CA SER A 74 0.16 -19.98 -4.33
C SER A 74 -0.05 -21.47 -4.54
N LYS A 75 0.80 -22.32 -3.98
CA LYS A 75 0.76 -23.81 -4.12
C LYS A 75 0.62 -24.23 -5.58
N GLY A 76 1.45 -23.68 -6.45
CA GLY A 76 1.47 -24.00 -7.86
C GLY A 76 0.40 -23.31 -8.72
N ARG A 77 -0.31 -22.34 -8.19
CA ARG A 77 -1.33 -21.60 -8.94
C ARG A 77 -0.79 -20.29 -9.51
N MET A 78 -1.27 -19.95 -10.71
CA MET A 78 -1.03 -18.65 -11.33
C MET A 78 -2.33 -18.07 -11.86
N CYS A 79 -2.51 -16.77 -11.70
CA CYS A 79 -3.65 -16.05 -12.27
C CYS A 79 -3.34 -15.53 -13.70
N ALA A 80 -4.36 -14.98 -14.35
CA ALA A 80 -4.24 -14.44 -15.70
C ALA A 80 -3.12 -13.39 -15.85
N LYS A 81 -2.92 -12.54 -14.82
CA LYS A 81 -1.85 -11.53 -14.79
C LYS A 81 -0.45 -12.17 -14.91
N GLY A 82 -0.16 -13.14 -14.07
CA GLY A 82 1.13 -13.83 -14.07
C GLY A 82 1.37 -14.66 -15.33
N LEU A 83 0.35 -15.39 -15.79
CA LEU A 83 0.43 -16.17 -17.04
C LEU A 83 0.64 -15.29 -18.28
N SER A 84 0.23 -14.03 -18.22
CA SER A 84 0.47 -13.06 -19.29
C SER A 84 1.88 -12.47 -19.30
N GLY A 85 2.76 -12.85 -18.36
CA GLY A 85 4.14 -12.38 -18.27
C GLY A 85 4.93 -12.53 -19.56
N ILE A 86 4.75 -13.64 -20.32
CA ILE A 86 5.38 -13.82 -21.62
C ILE A 86 4.92 -12.75 -22.63
N SER A 87 3.63 -12.44 -22.65
CA SER A 87 3.09 -11.43 -23.55
C SER A 87 3.53 -10.01 -23.13
N ALA A 88 3.75 -9.78 -21.85
CA ALA A 88 4.34 -8.56 -21.34
C ALA A 88 5.82 -8.46 -21.70
N LEU A 89 6.59 -9.50 -21.43
CA LEU A 89 8.04 -9.57 -21.71
C LEU A 89 8.36 -9.27 -23.18
N TYR A 90 7.67 -9.95 -24.11
CA TYR A 90 7.88 -9.80 -25.57
C TYR A 90 6.92 -8.83 -26.23
N HIS A 91 6.33 -7.94 -25.48
CA HIS A 91 5.40 -6.95 -26.04
C HIS A 91 6.08 -6.06 -27.09
N PRO A 92 5.46 -5.82 -28.26
CA PRO A 92 6.10 -5.06 -29.34
C PRO A 92 6.48 -3.62 -28.95
N ASN A 93 5.75 -3.03 -28.01
CA ASN A 93 5.98 -1.67 -27.52
C ASN A 93 6.91 -1.59 -26.31
N ARG A 94 7.73 -2.63 -26.02
CA ARG A 94 8.76 -2.51 -24.98
C ARG A 94 9.74 -1.38 -25.31
N ASN A 95 10.05 -0.54 -24.32
CA ASN A 95 11.20 0.36 -24.40
C ASN A 95 12.47 -0.52 -24.42
N LYS A 96 13.29 -0.35 -25.46
CA LYS A 96 14.43 -1.26 -25.74
C LYS A 96 15.79 -0.64 -25.53
N TYR A 97 15.87 0.67 -25.63
CA TYR A 97 17.09 1.47 -25.53
C TYR A 97 16.72 2.88 -25.06
N PRO A 98 17.67 3.67 -24.52
CA PRO A 98 17.41 5.07 -24.16
C PRO A 98 16.95 5.90 -25.34
N LEU A 99 16.01 6.81 -25.11
CA LEU A 99 15.43 7.70 -26.09
C LEU A 99 15.50 9.14 -25.60
N ILE A 100 15.90 10.06 -26.49
CA ILE A 100 15.92 11.51 -26.24
C ILE A 100 14.92 12.18 -27.17
N ARG A 101 14.11 13.07 -26.63
CA ARG A 101 13.08 13.79 -27.36
C ARG A 101 13.68 14.67 -28.45
N VAL A 102 13.04 14.68 -29.62
CA VAL A 102 13.30 15.57 -30.75
C VAL A 102 12.00 16.29 -31.16
N GLY A 103 11.97 17.60 -31.06
CA GLY A 103 10.77 18.41 -31.32
C GLY A 103 9.99 18.81 -30.07
N ALA A 104 8.73 19.17 -30.26
CA ALA A 104 7.88 19.69 -29.20
C ALA A 104 7.55 18.62 -28.15
N ARG A 105 7.40 19.02 -26.87
CA ARG A 105 6.92 18.18 -25.79
C ARG A 105 5.48 17.73 -26.09
N GLY A 106 5.14 16.48 -25.82
CA GLY A 106 3.85 15.89 -26.18
C GLY A 106 3.77 15.38 -27.62
N GLY A 107 4.73 15.70 -28.48
CA GLY A 107 4.73 15.27 -29.88
C GLY A 107 5.12 13.82 -30.14
N GLY A 108 5.56 13.09 -29.13
CA GLY A 108 5.88 11.66 -29.20
C GLY A 108 7.05 11.30 -30.13
N ARG A 109 7.95 12.26 -30.43
CA ARG A 109 9.07 12.07 -31.35
C ARG A 109 10.38 11.98 -30.58
N PHE A 110 11.10 10.87 -30.77
CA PHE A 110 12.33 10.56 -30.07
C PHE A 110 13.39 10.05 -31.02
N ARG A 111 14.66 10.19 -30.65
CA ARG A 111 15.79 9.51 -31.27
C ARG A 111 16.42 8.55 -30.26
N ARG A 112 17.01 7.49 -30.75
CA ARG A 112 17.83 6.57 -29.95
C ARG A 112 19.06 7.31 -29.42
N ALA A 113 19.44 7.00 -28.18
CA ALA A 113 20.66 7.45 -27.53
C ALA A 113 21.41 6.26 -26.93
N THR A 114 22.67 6.47 -26.56
CA THR A 114 23.39 5.57 -25.68
C THR A 114 23.01 5.85 -24.22
N TRP A 115 23.31 4.89 -23.33
CA TRP A 115 23.14 5.12 -21.89
C TRP A 115 23.97 6.30 -21.38
N ASP A 116 25.25 6.40 -21.82
CA ASP A 116 26.15 7.48 -21.40
C ASP A 116 25.63 8.86 -21.86
N GLU A 117 25.11 8.93 -23.09
CA GLU A 117 24.50 10.17 -23.61
C GLU A 117 23.26 10.57 -22.81
N ALA A 118 22.37 9.60 -22.53
CA ALA A 118 21.13 9.86 -21.81
C ALA A 118 21.39 10.25 -20.33
N LEU A 119 22.21 9.48 -19.64
CA LEU A 119 22.58 9.76 -18.24
C LEU A 119 23.38 11.06 -18.11
N GLY A 120 24.29 11.31 -19.09
CA GLY A 120 25.04 12.56 -19.16
C GLY A 120 24.11 13.78 -19.29
N MET A 121 23.15 13.74 -20.20
CA MET A 121 22.17 14.80 -20.38
C MET A 121 21.32 15.05 -19.13
N ILE A 122 20.91 13.99 -18.44
CA ILE A 122 20.15 14.10 -17.19
C ILE A 122 21.03 14.74 -16.11
N ALA A 123 22.24 14.23 -15.90
CA ALA A 123 23.15 14.74 -14.89
C ALA A 123 23.55 16.21 -15.13
N ASP A 124 23.81 16.61 -16.39
CA ASP A 124 24.07 18.01 -16.75
C ASP A 124 22.90 18.93 -16.35
N LYS A 125 21.66 18.52 -16.62
CA LYS A 125 20.49 19.30 -16.25
C LYS A 125 20.28 19.37 -14.75
N LEU A 126 20.49 18.25 -14.03
CA LEU A 126 20.39 18.20 -12.57
C LEU A 126 21.41 19.14 -11.91
N MET A 127 22.68 19.09 -12.36
CA MET A 127 23.75 19.94 -11.84
C MET A 127 23.50 21.42 -12.15
N GLN A 128 22.95 21.72 -13.35
CA GLN A 128 22.57 23.08 -13.71
C GLN A 128 21.48 23.60 -12.75
N VAL A 129 20.37 22.86 -12.60
CA VAL A 129 19.24 23.30 -11.76
C VAL A 129 19.67 23.43 -10.29
N ARG A 130 20.47 22.48 -9.80
CA ARG A 130 21.02 22.56 -8.44
C ARG A 130 21.88 23.80 -8.22
N LYS A 131 22.68 24.18 -9.20
CA LYS A 131 23.51 25.39 -9.17
C LYS A 131 22.70 26.68 -9.22
N ASP A 132 21.71 26.73 -10.09
CA ASP A 132 20.98 27.97 -10.42
C ASP A 132 19.85 28.25 -9.42
N TYR A 133 19.26 27.20 -8.82
CA TYR A 133 18.08 27.32 -7.95
C TYR A 133 18.22 26.61 -6.60
N GLY A 134 18.83 25.43 -6.58
CA GLY A 134 18.91 24.54 -5.42
C GLY A 134 18.47 23.12 -5.75
N ALA A 135 18.88 22.16 -4.91
CA ALA A 135 18.52 20.75 -5.11
C ALA A 135 17.00 20.52 -4.96
N GLU A 136 16.31 21.30 -4.14
CA GLU A 136 14.88 21.22 -3.88
C GLU A 136 14.00 21.47 -5.12
N TYR A 137 14.55 22.08 -6.17
CA TYR A 137 13.86 22.28 -7.44
C TYR A 137 13.80 21.03 -8.31
N VAL A 138 14.43 19.94 -7.89
CA VAL A 138 14.29 18.60 -8.46
C VAL A 138 13.36 17.79 -7.59
N PHE A 139 12.41 17.08 -8.21
CA PHE A 139 11.61 16.09 -7.49
C PHE A 139 11.58 14.76 -8.25
N CYS A 140 11.46 13.70 -7.50
CA CYS A 140 11.42 12.36 -8.05
C CYS A 140 10.13 11.64 -7.63
N THR A 141 9.61 10.81 -8.53
CA THR A 141 8.41 10.02 -8.25
C THR A 141 8.60 8.56 -8.64
N THR A 142 7.92 7.67 -7.93
CA THR A 142 7.92 6.25 -8.23
C THR A 142 6.49 5.71 -8.25
N GLY A 143 6.31 4.47 -8.69
CA GLY A 143 5.08 3.71 -8.47
C GLY A 143 5.27 2.75 -7.30
N GLY A 144 4.20 2.19 -6.79
CA GLY A 144 4.25 1.14 -5.79
C GLY A 144 5.06 -0.06 -6.30
N GLY A 145 6.03 -0.51 -5.53
CA GLY A 145 6.94 -1.59 -5.90
C GLY A 145 7.35 -2.42 -4.69
N GLY A 146 8.34 -3.28 -4.83
CA GLY A 146 9.06 -3.90 -3.71
C GLY A 146 10.01 -2.91 -3.06
N ASN A 147 10.40 -3.18 -1.83
CA ASN A 147 11.18 -2.24 -1.03
C ASN A 147 12.47 -1.73 -1.68
N PRO A 148 13.36 -2.55 -2.24
CA PRO A 148 14.58 -2.03 -2.84
C PRO A 148 14.32 -1.03 -3.96
N GLU A 149 13.28 -1.26 -4.75
CA GLU A 149 12.91 -0.40 -5.88
C GLU A 149 12.42 0.97 -5.41
N ILE A 150 11.58 1.02 -4.37
CA ILE A 150 11.07 2.28 -3.80
C ILE A 150 12.21 3.06 -3.13
N TRP A 151 12.98 2.39 -2.31
CA TRP A 151 14.02 3.05 -1.52
C TRP A 151 15.18 3.55 -2.37
N SER A 152 15.45 2.94 -3.52
CA SER A 152 16.49 3.41 -4.44
C SER A 152 16.26 4.85 -4.93
N ILE A 153 15.00 5.25 -5.16
CA ILE A 153 14.68 6.65 -5.50
C ILE A 153 14.88 7.58 -4.30
N ALA A 154 14.40 7.18 -3.10
CA ALA A 154 14.59 7.96 -1.89
C ALA A 154 16.07 8.15 -1.58
N ARG A 155 16.87 7.08 -1.72
CA ARG A 155 18.32 7.12 -1.59
C ARG A 155 18.96 8.13 -2.53
N PHE A 156 18.64 8.06 -3.83
CA PHE A 156 19.17 9.01 -4.80
C PHE A 156 18.81 10.45 -4.42
N CYS A 157 17.53 10.72 -4.08
CA CYS A 157 17.09 12.04 -3.69
C CYS A 157 17.86 12.58 -2.48
N ASN A 158 18.01 11.76 -1.45
CA ASN A 158 18.74 12.14 -0.23
C ASN A 158 20.21 12.43 -0.52
N ILE A 159 20.87 11.60 -1.33
CA ILE A 159 22.29 11.80 -1.73
C ILE A 159 22.44 13.02 -2.64
N PHE A 160 21.52 13.23 -3.58
CA PHE A 160 21.53 14.42 -4.44
C PHE A 160 21.21 15.70 -3.65
N GLY A 161 20.53 15.59 -2.50
CA GLY A 161 20.16 16.68 -1.62
C GLY A 161 18.78 17.28 -1.89
N THR A 162 17.92 16.59 -2.68
CA THR A 162 16.52 17.00 -2.80
C THR A 162 15.65 16.32 -1.75
N PRO A 163 14.86 17.09 -0.98
CA PRO A 163 13.92 16.51 -0.03
C PRO A 163 12.60 16.06 -0.68
N ASN A 164 12.46 16.24 -1.99
CA ASN A 164 11.20 16.07 -2.71
C ASN A 164 11.16 14.76 -3.49
N TRP A 165 10.74 13.71 -2.85
CA TRP A 165 10.35 12.49 -3.52
C TRP A 165 9.01 12.01 -2.99
N PHE A 166 8.21 11.36 -3.82
CA PHE A 166 7.01 10.69 -3.36
C PHE A 166 6.65 9.48 -4.23
N GLU A 167 5.92 8.59 -3.63
CA GLU A 167 5.22 7.50 -4.24
C GLU A 167 3.72 7.74 -3.99
N PRO A 168 2.83 7.59 -4.99
CA PRO A 168 1.41 7.84 -4.78
C PRO A 168 0.80 7.06 -3.62
N GLY A 169 1.33 5.88 -3.34
CA GLY A 169 0.90 5.06 -2.22
C GLY A 169 1.30 5.58 -0.84
N CYS A 170 2.30 6.45 -0.73
CA CYS A 170 2.71 7.01 0.55
C CYS A 170 1.53 7.64 1.31
N ALA A 171 0.71 8.43 0.62
CA ALA A 171 -0.45 9.07 1.24
C ALA A 171 -1.80 8.41 0.87
N GLN A 172 -1.82 7.44 -0.07
CA GLN A 172 -3.03 6.97 -0.73
C GLN A 172 -3.20 5.44 -0.69
N CYS A 173 -2.30 4.69 -0.04
CA CYS A 173 -2.36 3.23 -0.10
C CYS A 173 -2.00 2.57 1.23
N TYR A 174 -0.77 2.66 1.72
CA TYR A 174 -0.31 1.88 2.87
C TYR A 174 0.20 2.72 4.04
N LEU A 175 0.71 3.94 3.80
CA LEU A 175 1.24 4.78 4.88
C LEU A 175 0.25 5.04 6.01
N PRO A 176 -1.05 5.27 5.78
CA PRO A 176 -1.99 5.45 6.89
C PRO A 176 -1.97 4.27 7.87
N ARG A 177 -1.93 3.04 7.35
CA ARG A 177 -1.90 1.81 8.15
C ARG A 177 -0.53 1.58 8.79
N VAL A 178 0.55 1.77 8.03
CA VAL A 178 1.92 1.67 8.54
C VAL A 178 2.15 2.66 9.68
N LEU A 179 1.67 3.89 9.53
CA LEU A 179 1.79 4.90 10.58
C LEU A 179 1.00 4.51 11.83
N ALA A 180 -0.26 4.05 11.68
CA ALA A 180 -1.05 3.60 12.81
C ALA A 180 -0.34 2.44 13.54
N ALA A 181 0.10 1.41 12.81
CA ALA A 181 0.83 0.28 13.37
C ALA A 181 2.09 0.71 14.12
N ALA A 182 2.92 1.56 13.50
CA ALA A 182 4.14 2.08 14.11
C ALA A 182 3.86 2.86 15.39
N MET A 183 2.79 3.67 15.42
CA MET A 183 2.43 4.48 16.59
C MET A 183 1.75 3.68 17.68
N MET A 184 0.90 2.71 17.36
CA MET A 184 0.07 2.02 18.36
C MET A 184 0.73 0.78 18.95
N TYR A 185 1.62 0.10 18.22
CA TYR A 185 2.25 -1.13 18.75
C TYR A 185 3.71 -1.35 18.31
N GLY A 186 4.33 -0.34 17.68
CA GLY A 186 5.73 -0.43 17.26
C GLY A 186 5.94 -1.30 16.01
N GLY A 187 4.87 -1.65 15.29
CA GLY A 187 4.98 -2.36 14.02
C GLY A 187 5.50 -1.46 12.91
N SER A 188 6.31 -2.00 12.02
CA SER A 188 6.83 -1.24 10.87
C SER A 188 5.93 -1.35 9.64
N ASP A 189 5.03 -2.32 9.60
CA ASP A 189 4.09 -2.55 8.52
C ASP A 189 2.77 -3.08 9.06
N ASN A 190 1.73 -2.88 8.29
CA ASN A 190 0.39 -3.25 8.65
C ASN A 190 -0.02 -4.56 7.97
N SER A 191 0.19 -5.66 8.65
CA SER A 191 -0.21 -6.99 8.19
C SER A 191 -1.73 -7.16 8.01
N ILE A 192 -2.54 -6.24 8.49
CA ILE A 192 -4.01 -6.26 8.29
C ILE A 192 -4.37 -6.06 6.81
N ALA A 193 -3.52 -5.36 6.08
CA ALA A 193 -3.82 -4.89 4.73
C ALA A 193 -3.85 -5.98 3.69
N ASP A 194 -3.04 -6.98 3.85
CA ASP A 194 -2.75 -7.88 2.77
C ASP A 194 -2.90 -9.33 3.22
N SER A 195 -3.57 -10.06 2.39
CA SER A 195 -3.55 -11.51 2.38
C SER A 195 -2.14 -12.12 2.18
N ASN A 196 -1.09 -11.35 2.43
CA ASN A 196 0.31 -11.76 2.35
C ASN A 196 0.86 -12.28 3.68
N CYS A 197 0.07 -12.28 4.74
CA CYS A 197 0.46 -12.84 6.00
C CYS A 197 0.56 -14.37 5.90
N LEU A 198 1.74 -14.93 6.17
CA LEU A 198 1.96 -16.38 6.06
C LEU A 198 1.16 -17.18 7.08
N GLU A 199 0.78 -16.60 8.19
CA GLU A 199 -0.06 -17.22 9.19
C GLU A 199 -1.42 -17.66 8.63
N PHE A 200 -1.95 -16.96 7.63
CA PHE A 200 -3.13 -17.39 6.90
C PHE A 200 -2.92 -18.68 6.08
N TYR A 201 -1.67 -18.95 5.72
CA TYR A 201 -1.31 -20.13 4.93
C TYR A 201 -0.88 -21.30 5.79
N ASP A 202 -0.77 -21.12 7.10
CA ASP A 202 -0.49 -22.19 8.06
C ASP A 202 -1.73 -23.04 8.30
N GLU A 203 -1.88 -24.09 7.48
CA GLU A 203 -3.04 -24.97 7.53
C GLU A 203 -3.12 -25.80 8.82
N ALA A 204 -1.99 -26.06 9.47
CA ALA A 204 -1.92 -26.92 10.65
C ALA A 204 -2.31 -26.16 11.95
N ASN A 205 -1.94 -24.88 12.02
CA ASN A 205 -2.04 -24.07 13.24
C ASN A 205 -2.91 -22.82 13.09
N ASN A 206 -3.80 -22.78 12.11
CA ASN A 206 -4.70 -21.65 11.93
C ASN A 206 -6.00 -21.83 12.73
N PRO A 207 -6.12 -21.29 13.94
CA PRO A 207 -7.31 -21.41 14.77
C PRO A 207 -8.39 -20.37 14.44
N ILE A 208 -8.16 -19.48 13.46
CA ILE A 208 -9.10 -18.42 13.13
C ILE A 208 -10.49 -18.97 12.82
N LYS A 209 -11.52 -18.40 13.41
CA LYS A 209 -12.92 -18.82 13.24
C LYS A 209 -13.74 -17.85 12.42
N THR A 210 -13.39 -16.56 12.47
CA THR A 210 -14.03 -15.52 11.66
C THR A 210 -12.99 -14.63 11.02
N LEU A 211 -13.18 -14.31 9.74
CA LEU A 211 -12.38 -13.38 8.97
C LEU A 211 -13.26 -12.24 8.45
N VAL A 212 -12.90 -11.02 8.80
CA VAL A 212 -13.53 -9.80 8.29
C VAL A 212 -12.71 -9.26 7.12
N LEU A 213 -13.32 -9.12 5.95
CA LEU A 213 -12.74 -8.49 4.78
C LEU A 213 -13.35 -7.10 4.64
N TRP A 214 -12.62 -6.08 5.05
CA TRP A 214 -13.06 -4.69 5.04
C TRP A 214 -12.43 -3.89 3.91
N GLY A 215 -13.23 -3.55 2.89
CA GLY A 215 -12.76 -2.78 1.73
C GLY A 215 -11.68 -3.50 0.91
N THR A 216 -11.59 -4.82 1.01
CA THR A 216 -10.65 -5.67 0.28
C THR A 216 -11.38 -6.82 -0.41
N ASP A 217 -10.86 -7.21 -1.57
CA ASP A 217 -11.38 -8.32 -2.38
C ASP A 217 -10.20 -9.17 -2.87
N PRO A 218 -9.70 -10.10 -2.05
CA PRO A 218 -8.58 -10.97 -2.39
C PRO A 218 -8.83 -11.83 -3.63
N SER A 219 -10.08 -12.24 -3.87
CA SER A 219 -10.44 -13.06 -5.03
C SER A 219 -10.24 -12.32 -6.36
N PHE A 220 -10.32 -10.99 -6.39
CA PHE A 220 -9.98 -10.18 -7.57
C PHE A 220 -8.54 -9.66 -7.53
N SER A 221 -8.07 -9.21 -6.37
CA SER A 221 -6.75 -8.57 -6.28
C SER A 221 -5.60 -9.58 -6.38
N CYS A 222 -5.69 -10.69 -5.66
CA CYS A 222 -4.66 -11.73 -5.56
C CYS A 222 -5.25 -13.15 -5.69
N PRO A 223 -5.85 -13.53 -6.83
CA PRO A 223 -6.63 -14.78 -6.95
C PRO A 223 -5.87 -16.05 -6.56
N SER A 224 -4.58 -16.12 -6.90
CA SER A 224 -3.75 -17.31 -6.69
C SER A 224 -3.22 -17.47 -5.27
N SER A 225 -3.16 -16.40 -4.49
CA SER A 225 -2.69 -16.37 -3.11
C SER A 225 -3.81 -16.03 -2.15
N GLY A 226 -4.11 -14.77 -1.91
CA GLY A 226 -5.12 -14.33 -0.96
C GLY A 226 -6.53 -14.85 -1.25
N GLY A 227 -6.95 -14.83 -2.51
CA GLY A 227 -8.25 -15.40 -2.91
C GLY A 227 -8.32 -16.90 -2.66
N ARG A 228 -7.23 -17.64 -2.95
CA ARG A 228 -7.12 -19.05 -2.60
C ARG A 228 -7.24 -19.25 -1.08
N MET A 229 -6.47 -18.50 -0.30
CA MET A 229 -6.44 -18.60 1.16
C MET A 229 -7.84 -18.39 1.75
N VAL A 230 -8.55 -17.33 1.38
CA VAL A 230 -9.92 -17.07 1.86
C VAL A 230 -10.87 -18.23 1.54
N ASN A 231 -10.77 -18.80 0.34
CA ASN A 231 -11.60 -19.92 -0.05
C ASN A 231 -11.23 -21.21 0.71
N GLU A 232 -9.97 -21.46 1.00
CA GLU A 232 -9.54 -22.60 1.80
C GLU A 232 -9.96 -22.47 3.27
N LEU A 233 -9.89 -21.27 3.85
CA LEU A 233 -10.42 -20.99 5.19
C LEU A 233 -11.93 -21.23 5.25
N ARG A 234 -12.69 -20.77 4.28
CA ARG A 234 -14.13 -21.04 4.18
C ARG A 234 -14.43 -22.55 4.08
N ALA A 235 -13.64 -23.29 3.32
CA ALA A 235 -13.76 -24.74 3.20
C ALA A 235 -13.50 -25.46 4.54
N LYS A 236 -12.75 -24.86 5.45
CA LYS A 236 -12.50 -25.33 6.82
C LYS A 236 -13.58 -24.85 7.80
N GLY A 237 -14.59 -24.10 7.35
CA GLY A 237 -15.69 -23.63 8.20
C GLY A 237 -15.49 -22.23 8.80
N VAL A 238 -14.42 -21.54 8.46
CA VAL A 238 -14.19 -20.14 8.88
C VAL A 238 -15.33 -19.26 8.36
N LYS A 239 -15.96 -18.50 9.25
CA LYS A 239 -16.99 -17.54 8.90
C LYS A 239 -16.37 -16.30 8.26
N THR A 240 -17.08 -15.67 7.34
CA THR A 240 -16.59 -14.44 6.72
C THR A 240 -17.64 -13.34 6.79
N VAL A 241 -17.17 -12.13 7.13
CA VAL A 241 -17.90 -10.88 7.01
C VAL A 241 -17.24 -10.06 5.93
N VAL A 242 -18.01 -9.51 4.99
CA VAL A 242 -17.47 -8.65 3.92
C VAL A 242 -18.13 -7.28 3.96
N ILE A 243 -17.32 -6.24 4.07
CA ILE A 243 -17.73 -4.85 4.02
C ILE A 243 -17.19 -4.24 2.71
N ASP A 244 -18.04 -4.15 1.71
CA ASP A 244 -17.74 -3.60 0.37
C ASP A 244 -19.06 -3.15 -0.29
N PRO A 245 -19.14 -2.00 -0.94
CA PRO A 245 -20.35 -1.58 -1.64
C PRO A 245 -20.73 -2.51 -2.81
N ARG A 246 -19.78 -3.30 -3.30
CA ARG A 246 -19.99 -4.27 -4.40
C ARG A 246 -20.26 -5.67 -3.85
N PHE A 247 -21.11 -6.39 -4.54
CA PHE A 247 -21.31 -7.82 -4.33
C PHE A 247 -20.19 -8.59 -5.05
N THR A 248 -19.01 -8.58 -4.46
CA THR A 248 -17.80 -9.22 -4.98
C THR A 248 -17.88 -10.75 -4.88
N PRO A 249 -16.97 -11.51 -5.51
CA PRO A 249 -16.89 -12.97 -5.29
C PRO A 249 -16.73 -13.35 -3.81
N ASP A 250 -16.02 -12.54 -3.05
CA ASP A 250 -15.87 -12.75 -1.61
C ASP A 250 -17.16 -12.43 -0.85
N ALA A 251 -17.88 -11.36 -1.22
CA ALA A 251 -19.20 -11.03 -0.67
C ALA A 251 -20.25 -12.10 -0.99
N ALA A 252 -20.23 -12.67 -2.18
CA ALA A 252 -21.16 -13.72 -2.60
C ALA A 252 -21.01 -15.04 -1.79
N LYS A 253 -19.94 -15.20 -1.05
CA LYS A 253 -19.65 -16.34 -0.18
C LYS A 253 -19.61 -15.98 1.31
N ALA A 254 -19.83 -14.71 1.64
CA ALA A 254 -19.82 -14.25 3.02
C ALA A 254 -21.03 -14.75 3.82
N ASN A 255 -20.85 -14.92 5.13
CA ASN A 255 -21.95 -15.13 6.05
C ASN A 255 -22.79 -13.84 6.21
N VAL A 256 -22.09 -12.69 6.27
CA VAL A 256 -22.71 -11.37 6.30
C VAL A 256 -22.00 -10.46 5.28
N TRP A 257 -22.76 -9.78 4.45
CA TRP A 257 -22.31 -8.73 3.56
C TRP A 257 -22.95 -7.41 3.97
N LEU A 258 -22.10 -6.41 4.17
CA LEU A 258 -22.49 -5.04 4.50
C LEU A 258 -22.14 -4.11 3.31
N PRO A 259 -23.13 -3.75 2.47
CA PRO A 259 -22.91 -2.84 1.34
C PRO A 259 -22.83 -1.38 1.81
N ILE A 260 -21.72 -1.03 2.41
CA ILE A 260 -21.46 0.26 3.04
C ILE A 260 -21.48 1.41 2.02
N ARG A 261 -21.99 2.58 2.41
CA ARG A 261 -21.79 3.83 1.68
C ARG A 261 -20.30 4.18 1.69
N PRO A 262 -19.65 4.38 0.52
CA PRO A 262 -18.22 4.68 0.49
C PRO A 262 -17.84 5.90 1.33
N GLY A 263 -16.74 5.78 2.08
CA GLY A 263 -16.19 6.86 2.91
C GLY A 263 -16.76 6.97 4.31
N THR A 264 -17.65 6.06 4.72
CA THR A 264 -18.26 6.06 6.06
C THR A 264 -17.71 4.98 6.98
N ASP A 265 -16.59 4.38 6.61
CA ASP A 265 -15.97 3.26 7.30
C ASP A 265 -15.71 3.52 8.77
N VAL A 266 -15.16 4.68 9.12
CA VAL A 266 -14.84 5.04 10.52
C VAL A 266 -16.08 5.15 11.39
N ALA A 267 -17.22 5.65 10.85
CA ALA A 267 -18.48 5.68 11.61
C ALA A 267 -18.94 4.26 11.96
N LEU A 268 -18.83 3.32 11.04
CA LEU A 268 -19.14 1.91 11.28
C LEU A 268 -18.17 1.28 12.28
N MET A 269 -16.87 1.55 12.18
CA MET A 269 -15.85 1.04 13.09
C MET A 269 -16.07 1.57 14.52
N LEU A 270 -16.37 2.85 14.68
CA LEU A 270 -16.69 3.43 15.99
C LEU A 270 -17.97 2.84 16.60
N ALA A 271 -18.96 2.49 15.78
CA ALA A 271 -20.14 1.76 16.25
C ALA A 271 -19.79 0.34 16.73
N TRP A 272 -18.89 -0.37 16.04
CA TRP A 272 -18.39 -1.67 16.50
C TRP A 272 -17.66 -1.53 17.82
N ILE A 273 -16.72 -0.58 17.93
CA ILE A 273 -15.97 -0.30 19.17
C ILE A 273 -16.95 0.01 20.32
N ARG A 274 -17.92 0.92 20.09
CA ARG A 274 -18.95 1.26 21.08
C ARG A 274 -19.72 0.01 21.54
N TYR A 275 -20.21 -0.77 20.59
CA TYR A 275 -20.99 -1.99 20.89
C TYR A 275 -20.17 -3.00 21.69
N ILE A 276 -18.91 -3.22 21.31
CA ILE A 276 -17.99 -4.12 22.02
C ILE A 276 -17.75 -3.65 23.45
N LEU A 277 -17.49 -2.33 23.65
CA LEU A 277 -17.22 -1.77 24.97
C LEU A 277 -18.47 -1.78 25.87
N THR A 278 -19.61 -1.33 25.36
CA THR A 278 -20.85 -1.21 26.15
C THR A 278 -21.41 -2.57 26.53
N ASN A 279 -21.30 -3.58 25.67
CA ASN A 279 -21.76 -4.94 25.92
C ASN A 279 -20.69 -5.84 26.54
N LYS A 280 -19.50 -5.30 26.86
CA LYS A 280 -18.37 -6.02 27.50
C LYS A 280 -17.95 -7.26 26.72
N LEU A 281 -17.91 -7.19 25.39
CA LEU A 281 -17.54 -8.29 24.51
C LEU A 281 -16.02 -8.39 24.28
N TYR A 282 -15.25 -7.47 24.84
CA TYR A 282 -13.79 -7.43 24.74
C TYR A 282 -13.12 -8.47 25.66
N ASP A 283 -11.89 -8.87 25.32
CA ASP A 283 -11.04 -9.70 26.20
C ASP A 283 -10.55 -8.86 27.39
N LYS A 284 -11.26 -8.98 28.52
CA LYS A 284 -11.02 -8.14 29.71
C LYS A 284 -9.60 -8.26 30.23
N ASP A 285 -9.08 -9.47 30.34
CA ASP A 285 -7.74 -9.70 30.89
C ASP A 285 -6.66 -9.15 29.98
N PHE A 286 -6.81 -9.36 28.69
CA PHE A 286 -5.90 -8.81 27.69
C PHE A 286 -5.92 -7.28 27.67
N VAL A 287 -7.11 -6.68 27.65
CA VAL A 287 -7.27 -5.21 27.64
C VAL A 287 -6.65 -4.57 28.88
N LEU A 288 -6.88 -5.11 30.06
CA LEU A 288 -6.30 -4.59 31.28
C LEU A 288 -4.77 -4.72 31.35
N LYS A 289 -4.23 -5.86 30.89
CA LYS A 289 -2.80 -6.18 31.02
C LYS A 289 -1.95 -5.67 29.86
N TRP A 290 -2.49 -5.69 28.63
CA TRP A 290 -1.72 -5.48 27.41
C TRP A 290 -2.10 -4.25 26.62
N THR A 291 -3.00 -3.40 27.15
CA THR A 291 -3.29 -2.10 26.51
C THR A 291 -3.05 -0.95 27.49
N ASN A 292 -2.96 0.27 26.98
CA ASN A 292 -2.86 1.49 27.78
C ASN A 292 -4.24 2.08 28.14
N LEU A 293 -5.34 1.41 27.83
CA LEU A 293 -6.68 1.91 28.13
C LEU A 293 -6.95 2.17 29.62
N PRO A 294 -6.37 1.41 30.59
CA PRO A 294 -6.52 1.72 32.01
C PRO A 294 -5.76 2.95 32.49
N TYR A 295 -4.83 3.50 31.70
CA TYR A 295 -4.00 4.63 32.16
C TYR A 295 -4.80 5.92 32.23
N LEU A 296 -4.47 6.75 33.22
CA LEU A 296 -5.11 8.05 33.40
C LEU A 296 -4.55 9.07 32.40
N VAL A 297 -5.46 9.81 31.80
CA VAL A 297 -5.21 10.90 30.86
C VAL A 297 -5.64 12.21 31.52
N ASP A 298 -4.78 13.20 31.53
CA ASP A 298 -5.13 14.57 31.93
C ASP A 298 -6.05 15.17 30.85
N THR A 299 -7.26 15.57 31.26
CA THR A 299 -8.29 16.01 30.30
C THR A 299 -8.00 17.37 29.67
N GLU A 300 -7.08 18.19 30.26
CA GLU A 300 -6.67 19.48 29.72
C GLU A 300 -5.53 19.33 28.70
N SER A 301 -4.44 18.66 29.10
CA SER A 301 -3.27 18.45 28.23
C SER A 301 -3.47 17.34 27.19
N LYS A 302 -4.43 16.45 27.42
CA LYS A 302 -4.69 15.21 26.66
C LYS A 302 -3.54 14.19 26.68
N VAL A 303 -2.61 14.36 27.62
CA VAL A 303 -1.42 13.51 27.75
C VAL A 303 -1.67 12.49 28.87
N MET A 304 -1.17 11.28 28.69
CA MET A 304 -1.20 10.25 29.72
C MET A 304 -0.28 10.61 30.89
N VAL A 305 -0.76 10.43 32.10
CA VAL A 305 -0.08 10.85 33.32
C VAL A 305 0.99 9.84 33.71
N ARG A 306 2.25 10.28 33.75
CA ARG A 306 3.33 9.49 34.35
C ARG A 306 3.25 9.58 35.87
N ALA A 307 3.60 8.46 36.51
CA ALA A 307 3.47 8.36 37.98
C ALA A 307 4.35 9.38 38.72
N GLU A 308 5.50 9.75 38.17
CA GLU A 308 6.38 10.78 38.73
C GLU A 308 5.70 12.16 38.82
N GLU A 309 4.81 12.49 37.87
CA GLU A 309 4.10 13.78 37.84
C GLU A 309 3.15 13.98 39.03
N LEU A 310 2.69 12.87 39.60
CA LEU A 310 1.84 12.86 40.79
C LEU A 310 2.62 12.47 42.09
N GLY A 311 3.94 12.33 41.98
CA GLY A 311 4.78 11.90 43.10
C GLY A 311 4.56 10.44 43.54
N LEU A 312 4.10 9.60 42.62
CA LEU A 312 3.82 8.17 42.85
C LEU A 312 5.02 7.28 42.47
N ALA A 313 5.99 7.84 41.75
CA ALA A 313 7.25 7.17 41.38
C ALA A 313 8.38 8.18 41.40
N ASP A 314 9.63 7.70 41.59
CA ASP A 314 10.83 8.53 41.63
C ASP A 314 11.42 8.82 40.25
N SER A 315 10.97 8.12 39.20
CA SER A 315 11.45 8.21 37.83
C SER A 315 10.31 8.04 36.83
N ARG A 316 10.52 8.59 35.64
CA ARG A 316 9.57 8.44 34.49
C ARG A 316 9.46 7.00 34.02
N SER A 317 10.59 6.31 33.92
CA SER A 317 10.66 4.96 33.39
C SER A 317 11.24 3.98 34.42
N ASP A 318 10.85 2.72 34.31
CA ASP A 318 11.39 1.65 35.11
C ASP A 318 12.73 1.13 34.59
N ALA A 319 13.32 0.15 35.29
CA ALA A 319 14.58 -0.45 34.92
C ALA A 319 14.54 -1.19 33.57
N ASN A 320 13.37 -1.48 33.05
CA ASN A 320 13.13 -2.17 31.77
C ASN A 320 12.93 -1.17 30.62
N GLY A 321 13.04 0.13 30.91
CA GLY A 321 12.82 1.20 29.93
C GLY A 321 11.36 1.46 29.58
N ALA A 322 10.39 0.89 30.30
CA ALA A 322 8.98 1.20 30.15
C ALA A 322 8.61 2.43 30.98
N ASP A 323 7.81 3.35 30.44
CA ASP A 323 7.27 4.47 31.21
C ASP A 323 6.33 3.95 32.30
N ILE A 324 6.45 4.54 33.51
CA ILE A 324 5.61 4.21 34.66
C ILE A 324 4.39 5.12 34.62
N PHE A 325 3.23 4.52 34.30
CA PHE A 325 1.99 5.28 34.16
C PHE A 325 1.15 5.25 35.44
N THR A 326 0.23 6.20 35.54
CA THR A 326 -0.73 6.29 36.63
C THR A 326 -2.01 5.55 36.25
N VAL A 327 -2.51 4.71 37.18
CA VAL A 327 -3.80 4.03 37.09
C VAL A 327 -4.64 4.36 38.31
N TRP A 328 -5.95 4.10 38.24
CA TRP A 328 -6.83 4.13 39.40
C TRP A 328 -7.01 2.73 39.97
N ASP A 329 -6.73 2.55 41.25
CA ASP A 329 -6.96 1.33 41.99
C ASP A 329 -8.31 1.39 42.70
N GLU A 330 -9.25 0.54 42.30
CA GLU A 330 -10.60 0.47 42.89
C GLU A 330 -10.57 0.03 44.37
N LYS A 331 -9.58 -0.77 44.74
CA LYS A 331 -9.45 -1.31 46.08
C LYS A 331 -9.05 -0.24 47.11
N SER A 332 -8.15 0.64 46.76
CA SER A 332 -7.70 1.71 47.63
C SER A 332 -8.37 3.05 47.33
N GLU A 333 -9.23 3.12 46.33
CA GLU A 333 -9.88 4.33 45.81
C GLU A 333 -8.89 5.48 45.62
N SER A 334 -7.75 5.17 44.98
CA SER A 334 -6.66 6.15 44.79
C SER A 334 -5.82 5.89 43.54
N ALA A 335 -5.14 6.93 43.09
CA ALA A 335 -4.17 6.81 42.01
C ALA A 335 -2.93 6.02 42.47
N LYS A 336 -2.43 5.14 41.62
CA LYS A 336 -1.24 4.29 41.81
C LYS A 336 -0.31 4.32 40.62
N ALA A 337 0.97 4.11 40.88
CA ALA A 337 1.95 3.82 39.85
C ALA A 337 1.77 2.40 39.34
N LEU A 338 1.73 2.20 38.05
CA LEU A 338 1.73 0.88 37.44
C LEU A 338 3.08 0.64 36.73
N HIS A 339 3.83 -0.32 37.25
CA HIS A 339 5.07 -0.80 36.67
C HIS A 339 4.82 -1.88 35.62
N TYR A 340 5.65 -1.95 34.62
CA TYR A 340 5.57 -2.97 33.60
C TYR A 340 6.00 -4.34 34.16
N PRO A 341 5.32 -5.45 33.83
CA PRO A 341 4.18 -5.53 32.91
C PRO A 341 2.83 -5.23 33.55
N TRP A 342 2.59 -5.56 34.82
CA TRP A 342 1.38 -5.30 35.64
C TRP A 342 1.65 -5.64 37.09
N ASP A 343 0.76 -5.22 37.97
CA ASP A 343 0.75 -5.51 39.39
C ASP A 343 -0.56 -6.23 39.76
N ASP A 344 -0.46 -7.50 40.14
CA ASP A 344 -1.62 -8.34 40.51
C ASP A 344 -2.23 -7.94 41.88
N GLU A 345 -1.58 -7.06 42.65
CA GLU A 345 -2.12 -6.54 43.94
C GLU A 345 -3.13 -5.40 43.73
N LEU A 346 -3.07 -4.74 42.55
CA LEU A 346 -3.96 -3.65 42.19
C LEU A 346 -5.25 -4.16 41.53
N GLU A 347 -6.38 -3.58 41.90
CA GLU A 347 -7.65 -3.72 41.18
C GLU A 347 -7.83 -2.52 40.23
N VAL A 348 -7.17 -2.60 39.09
CA VAL A 348 -7.08 -1.50 38.12
C VAL A 348 -8.41 -1.24 37.44
N SER A 349 -8.88 0.01 37.52
CA SER A 349 -10.10 0.46 36.84
C SER A 349 -9.88 0.60 35.33
N LEU A 350 -10.80 0.05 34.54
CA LEU A 350 -10.77 0.23 33.10
C LEU A 350 -11.50 1.53 32.68
N PHE A 351 -12.62 1.85 33.32
CA PHE A 351 -13.43 3.02 33.02
C PHE A 351 -13.55 3.92 34.24
N GLY A 352 -13.38 5.22 34.05
CA GLY A 352 -13.60 6.15 35.13
C GLY A 352 -13.17 7.58 34.85
N THR A 353 -13.74 8.48 35.66
CA THR A 353 -13.37 9.89 35.70
C THR A 353 -13.04 10.22 37.16
N TYR A 354 -11.86 10.76 37.42
CA TYR A 354 -11.34 10.95 38.75
C TYR A 354 -10.82 12.38 38.93
N GLU A 355 -11.04 12.95 40.13
CA GLU A 355 -10.44 14.22 40.50
C GLU A 355 -9.25 13.97 41.43
N ILE A 356 -8.05 14.39 41.01
CA ILE A 356 -6.82 14.26 41.80
C ILE A 356 -6.16 15.64 41.89
N ASN A 357 -5.94 16.13 43.09
CA ASN A 357 -5.31 17.44 43.36
C ASN A 357 -6.01 18.61 42.61
N GLY A 358 -7.34 18.57 42.46
CA GLY A 358 -8.14 19.59 41.77
C GLY A 358 -8.10 19.55 40.25
N LYS A 359 -7.52 18.52 39.65
CA LYS A 359 -7.54 18.24 38.19
C LYS A 359 -8.37 17.02 37.88
N VAL A 360 -8.97 17.02 36.71
CA VAL A 360 -9.82 15.92 36.23
C VAL A 360 -9.03 15.00 35.30
N TYR A 361 -9.06 13.72 35.60
CA TYR A 361 -8.43 12.66 34.83
C TYR A 361 -9.46 11.62 34.37
N LYS A 362 -9.27 11.05 33.20
CA LYS A 362 -10.10 9.94 32.70
C LYS A 362 -9.20 8.80 32.30
N THR A 363 -9.69 7.57 32.42
CA THR A 363 -9.00 6.44 31.81
C THR A 363 -9.05 6.56 30.28
N GLY A 364 -8.06 6.01 29.57
CA GLY A 364 -8.07 5.94 28.12
C GLY A 364 -9.31 5.24 27.56
N ALA A 365 -9.81 4.20 28.26
CA ALA A 365 -11.04 3.51 27.90
C ALA A 365 -12.28 4.39 28.04
N GLN A 366 -12.34 5.24 29.09
CA GLN A 366 -13.44 6.18 29.26
C GLN A 366 -13.46 7.21 28.11
N MET A 367 -12.29 7.71 27.72
CA MET A 367 -12.19 8.65 26.60
C MET A 367 -12.56 8.01 25.27
N LEU A 368 -12.17 6.74 25.04
CA LEU A 368 -12.55 5.99 23.83
C LEU A 368 -14.06 5.75 23.78
N LEU A 369 -14.67 5.38 24.92
CA LEU A 369 -16.11 5.18 25.01
C LEU A 369 -16.87 6.46 24.71
N GLU A 370 -16.46 7.60 25.29
CA GLU A 370 -17.05 8.92 25.03
C GLU A 370 -16.90 9.34 23.56
N ARG A 371 -15.75 9.04 22.93
CA ARG A 371 -15.52 9.27 21.50
C ARG A 371 -16.50 8.47 20.63
N ALA A 372 -16.77 7.24 21.00
CA ALA A 372 -17.62 6.34 20.25
C ALA A 372 -19.13 6.49 20.57
N ASP A 373 -19.50 7.23 21.64
CA ASP A 373 -20.86 7.19 22.21
C ASP A 373 -21.97 7.66 21.24
N GLU A 374 -21.68 8.61 20.36
CA GLU A 374 -22.64 9.04 19.34
C GLU A 374 -22.94 7.99 18.27
N PHE A 375 -22.06 7.02 18.09
CA PHE A 375 -22.17 5.99 17.03
C PHE A 375 -22.92 4.75 17.53
N THR A 376 -24.24 4.90 17.79
CA THR A 376 -25.10 3.74 18.02
C THR A 376 -25.26 2.93 16.74
N LEU A 377 -25.79 1.70 16.83
CA LEU A 377 -26.05 0.89 15.64
C LEU A 377 -27.00 1.60 14.67
N GLU A 378 -28.03 2.27 15.18
CA GLU A 378 -28.98 3.02 14.39
C GLU A 378 -28.33 4.23 13.71
N LYS A 379 -27.47 4.97 14.46
CA LYS A 379 -26.76 6.12 13.89
C LYS A 379 -25.76 5.71 12.83
N ALA A 380 -25.01 4.66 13.06
CA ALA A 380 -24.10 4.11 12.06
C ALA A 380 -24.86 3.55 10.84
N ALA A 381 -25.97 2.88 11.07
CA ALA A 381 -26.85 2.40 10.00
C ALA A 381 -27.37 3.56 9.13
N GLU A 382 -27.80 4.65 9.75
CA GLU A 382 -28.18 5.90 9.06
C GLU A 382 -27.01 6.46 8.24
N ILE A 383 -25.81 6.62 8.84
CA ILE A 383 -24.64 7.20 8.18
C ILE A 383 -24.17 6.32 7.02
N CYS A 384 -24.11 5.02 7.23
CA CYS A 384 -23.55 4.07 6.28
C CYS A 384 -24.56 3.52 5.27
N ASP A 385 -25.84 3.88 5.39
CA ASP A 385 -26.97 3.33 4.65
C ASP A 385 -27.04 1.79 4.78
N LEU A 386 -26.97 1.27 5.98
CA LEU A 386 -26.99 -0.15 6.31
C LEU A 386 -28.20 -0.52 7.17
N ASP A 387 -28.44 -1.81 7.30
CA ASP A 387 -29.40 -2.36 8.24
C ASP A 387 -28.74 -2.55 9.62
N PRO A 388 -29.22 -1.92 10.71
CA PRO A 388 -28.61 -2.07 12.03
C PRO A 388 -28.57 -3.52 12.53
N ALA A 389 -29.58 -4.35 12.19
CA ALA A 389 -29.57 -5.76 12.56
C ALA A 389 -28.44 -6.54 11.84
N LYS A 390 -28.11 -6.15 10.61
CA LYS A 390 -26.97 -6.75 9.90
C LYS A 390 -25.63 -6.29 10.45
N ILE A 391 -25.53 -5.07 10.95
CA ILE A 391 -24.35 -4.60 11.65
C ILE A 391 -24.15 -5.42 12.92
N GLU A 392 -25.19 -5.59 13.72
CA GLU A 392 -25.16 -6.37 14.95
C GLU A 392 -24.78 -7.85 14.68
N GLU A 393 -25.37 -8.50 13.66
CA GLU A 393 -25.02 -9.85 13.23
C GLU A 393 -23.53 -9.96 12.88
N ALA A 394 -22.99 -8.98 12.18
CA ALA A 394 -21.57 -8.95 11.82
C ALA A 394 -20.65 -8.80 13.04
N ILE A 395 -21.02 -7.96 14.00
CA ILE A 395 -20.29 -7.79 15.27
C ILE A 395 -20.27 -9.11 16.03
N HIS A 396 -21.41 -9.77 16.20
CA HIS A 396 -21.48 -11.05 16.89
C HIS A 396 -20.69 -12.17 16.20
N LEU A 397 -20.70 -12.23 14.86
CA LEU A 397 -19.82 -13.17 14.16
C LEU A 397 -18.35 -12.94 14.49
N TYR A 398 -17.94 -11.69 14.62
CA TYR A 398 -16.55 -11.31 14.94
C TYR A 398 -16.22 -11.58 16.41
N THR A 399 -17.07 -11.21 17.35
CA THR A 399 -16.80 -11.30 18.81
C THR A 399 -17.03 -12.69 19.38
N ASP A 400 -18.08 -13.40 18.97
CA ASP A 400 -18.45 -14.69 19.54
C ASP A 400 -17.59 -15.86 19.00
N ASN A 401 -16.85 -15.62 17.92
CA ASN A 401 -16.03 -16.63 17.26
C ASN A 401 -14.54 -16.25 17.28
N SER A 402 -14.02 -15.86 18.42
CA SER A 402 -12.58 -15.63 18.61
C SER A 402 -11.76 -16.95 18.62
N PRO A 403 -10.52 -16.95 18.12
CA PRO A 403 -9.83 -15.88 17.47
C PRO A 403 -10.48 -15.47 16.13
N SER A 404 -10.61 -14.19 15.94
CA SER A 404 -11.07 -13.57 14.69
C SER A 404 -9.95 -12.73 14.09
N GLY A 405 -10.12 -12.29 12.86
CA GLY A 405 -9.14 -11.45 12.19
C GLY A 405 -9.80 -10.44 11.27
N LEU A 406 -9.21 -9.28 11.17
CA LEU A 406 -9.65 -8.22 10.28
C LEU A 406 -8.59 -7.93 9.22
N CYS A 407 -8.98 -8.05 7.94
CA CYS A 407 -8.17 -7.61 6.81
C CYS A 407 -8.69 -6.27 6.30
N LEU A 408 -7.96 -5.20 6.56
CA LEU A 408 -8.28 -3.86 6.08
C LEU A 408 -7.67 -3.62 4.70
N GLY A 409 -8.51 -3.30 3.72
CA GLY A 409 -8.08 -3.02 2.36
C GLY A 409 -7.78 -1.54 2.11
N VAL A 410 -7.12 -1.27 0.98
CA VAL A 410 -6.75 0.10 0.56
C VAL A 410 -7.96 1.02 0.29
N ALA A 411 -9.19 0.51 0.37
CA ALA A 411 -10.38 1.35 0.19
C ALA A 411 -10.43 2.48 1.21
N THR A 412 -10.06 2.21 2.44
CA THR A 412 -10.03 3.16 3.54
C THR A 412 -8.88 4.17 3.44
N ASP A 413 -7.74 3.77 2.83
CA ASP A 413 -6.57 4.64 2.65
C ASP A 413 -6.78 5.75 1.60
N GLN A 414 -7.92 5.79 0.91
CA GLN A 414 -8.15 6.67 -0.24
C GLN A 414 -9.22 7.73 0.03
N THR A 415 -9.42 8.04 1.30
CA THR A 415 -10.30 9.11 1.80
C THR A 415 -9.59 9.90 2.90
N PRO A 416 -10.04 11.12 3.22
CA PRO A 416 -9.47 11.89 4.33
C PRO A 416 -9.57 11.22 5.70
N ASN A 417 -10.39 10.19 5.87
CA ASN A 417 -10.49 9.40 7.12
C ASN A 417 -9.44 8.26 7.23
N SER A 418 -8.39 8.25 6.41
CA SER A 418 -7.51 7.08 6.23
C SER A 418 -6.79 6.63 7.50
N VAL A 419 -6.09 7.52 8.21
CA VAL A 419 -5.37 7.17 9.45
C VAL A 419 -6.35 6.76 10.55
N GLN A 420 -7.48 7.46 10.65
CA GLN A 420 -8.53 7.17 11.62
C GLN A 420 -9.14 5.79 11.39
N ALA A 421 -9.32 5.37 10.14
CA ALA A 421 -9.80 4.04 9.80
C ALA A 421 -8.78 2.94 10.20
N ALA A 422 -7.49 3.20 9.97
CA ALA A 422 -6.44 2.27 10.39
C ALA A 422 -6.40 2.12 11.91
N MET A 423 -6.40 3.25 12.65
CA MET A 423 -6.44 3.22 14.12
C MET A 423 -7.66 2.48 14.66
N ALA A 424 -8.85 2.76 14.12
CA ALA A 424 -10.08 2.12 14.57
C ALA A 424 -10.09 0.61 14.28
N ALA A 425 -9.58 0.18 13.13
CA ALA A 425 -9.46 -1.23 12.77
C ALA A 425 -8.49 -1.96 13.71
N ASP A 426 -7.31 -1.38 13.98
CA ASP A 426 -6.34 -1.94 14.93
C ASP A 426 -6.95 -2.06 16.35
N MET A 427 -7.71 -1.05 16.80
CA MET A 427 -8.40 -1.08 18.10
C MET A 427 -9.42 -2.23 18.21
N MET A 428 -10.12 -2.56 17.12
CA MET A 428 -11.06 -3.68 17.13
C MET A 428 -10.35 -5.01 17.41
N ASP A 429 -9.22 -5.27 16.74
CA ASP A 429 -8.42 -6.47 16.99
C ASP A 429 -7.77 -6.45 18.39
N MET A 430 -7.30 -5.28 18.85
CA MET A 430 -6.73 -5.11 20.20
C MET A 430 -7.76 -5.37 21.31
N LEU A 431 -9.00 -4.90 21.17
CA LEU A 431 -10.07 -5.17 22.13
C LEU A 431 -10.37 -6.66 22.27
N MET A 432 -10.24 -7.41 21.18
CA MET A 432 -10.46 -8.85 21.17
C MET A 432 -9.21 -9.66 21.54
N GLY A 433 -8.09 -9.02 21.84
CA GLY A 433 -6.82 -9.68 22.08
C GLY A 433 -6.31 -10.46 20.85
N ASN A 434 -6.71 -10.08 19.65
CA ASN A 434 -6.33 -10.70 18.40
C ASN A 434 -4.96 -10.20 17.93
N MET A 435 -3.94 -10.41 18.75
CA MET A 435 -2.58 -9.98 18.48
C MET A 435 -1.59 -11.13 18.58
N GLU A 436 -0.78 -11.34 17.56
CA GLU A 436 0.25 -12.39 17.48
C GLU A 436 -0.25 -13.81 17.80
N LYS A 437 -1.53 -14.07 17.63
CA LYS A 437 -2.11 -15.39 17.70
C LYS A 437 -2.01 -16.11 16.35
N PRO A 438 -1.91 -17.45 16.33
CA PRO A 438 -1.94 -18.18 15.06
C PRO A 438 -3.17 -17.83 14.22
N GLY A 439 -2.96 -17.48 12.93
CA GLY A 439 -4.03 -17.21 11.98
C GLY A 439 -4.66 -15.82 12.05
N VAL A 440 -4.31 -14.97 13.01
CA VAL A 440 -4.78 -13.58 13.01
C VAL A 440 -3.89 -12.70 12.13
N PRO A 441 -4.47 -11.69 11.44
CA PRO A 441 -3.68 -10.79 10.60
C PRO A 441 -2.72 -9.89 11.37
N MET A 442 -3.07 -9.49 12.59
CA MET A 442 -2.32 -8.52 13.37
C MET A 442 -1.07 -9.16 13.99
N GLN A 443 0.04 -9.03 13.28
CA GLN A 443 1.34 -9.58 13.63
C GLN A 443 2.42 -8.50 13.55
N ARG A 444 3.49 -8.64 14.34
CA ARG A 444 4.71 -7.87 14.09
C ARG A 444 5.56 -8.54 13.01
N PHE A 445 6.25 -7.74 12.19
CA PHE A 445 7.19 -8.28 11.23
C PHE A 445 8.33 -8.99 11.92
N ARG A 446 8.57 -10.26 11.54
CA ARG A 446 9.61 -11.10 12.12
C ARG A 446 10.89 -11.08 11.30
N ILE A 447 10.78 -10.77 10.01
CA ILE A 447 11.91 -10.64 9.09
C ILE A 447 12.47 -9.22 9.07
N SER A 448 11.72 -8.24 9.55
CA SER A 448 12.17 -6.85 9.65
C SER A 448 13.51 -6.78 10.43
N GLY A 449 14.55 -6.34 9.72
CA GLY A 449 15.91 -6.26 10.26
C GLY A 449 16.81 -7.46 9.95
N VAL A 450 16.32 -8.57 9.40
CA VAL A 450 17.16 -9.66 8.90
C VAL A 450 17.93 -9.21 7.67
N LEU A 451 17.24 -8.58 6.71
CA LEU A 451 17.92 -7.86 5.64
C LEU A 451 18.10 -6.41 6.07
N LYS A 452 19.33 -5.92 6.03
CA LYS A 452 19.54 -4.48 6.11
C LYS A 452 18.80 -3.86 4.93
N GLU A 453 17.85 -2.97 5.20
CA GLU A 453 17.25 -2.15 4.15
C GLU A 453 18.16 -0.96 3.85
N PRO A 454 19.16 -1.11 2.96
CA PRO A 454 20.23 -0.12 2.76
C PRO A 454 19.73 1.17 2.16
N ASN A 455 18.54 1.11 1.60
CA ASN A 455 17.86 2.23 0.98
C ASN A 455 16.82 2.87 1.89
N TYR A 456 16.69 2.40 3.15
CA TYR A 456 15.72 3.01 4.05
C TYR A 456 15.98 4.51 4.15
N PRO A 457 14.96 5.37 3.90
CA PRO A 457 15.23 6.78 3.60
C PRO A 457 15.76 7.58 4.78
N VAL A 458 15.37 7.21 6.00
CA VAL A 458 15.69 8.02 7.18
C VAL A 458 17.17 8.09 7.50
N PRO A 459 17.92 6.99 7.64
CA PRO A 459 19.35 7.05 7.93
C PRO A 459 20.14 7.78 6.85
N VAL A 460 19.86 7.48 5.57
CA VAL A 460 20.52 8.15 4.44
C VAL A 460 20.19 9.65 4.40
N ALA A 461 18.94 10.02 4.70
CA ALA A 461 18.55 11.43 4.77
C ALA A 461 19.28 12.16 5.91
N GLN A 462 19.34 11.58 7.09
CA GLN A 462 20.04 12.17 8.24
C GLN A 462 21.53 12.39 7.97
N LYS A 463 22.15 11.50 7.20
CA LYS A 463 23.57 11.61 6.79
C LYS A 463 23.80 12.63 5.67
N CYS A 464 22.90 12.71 4.70
CA CYS A 464 23.15 13.39 3.41
C CYS A 464 22.39 14.71 3.24
N ILE A 465 21.30 14.94 3.96
CA ILE A 465 20.50 16.18 3.87
C ILE A 465 20.62 16.97 5.17
N SER A 466 20.94 18.27 5.08
CA SER A 466 20.89 19.15 6.24
C SER A 466 19.44 19.40 6.72
N GLU A 467 19.28 19.73 8.00
CA GLU A 467 17.98 20.07 8.57
C GLU A 467 17.31 21.25 7.83
N GLU A 468 18.10 22.25 7.43
CA GLU A 468 17.60 23.39 6.65
C GLU A 468 17.04 22.94 5.29
N GLN A 469 17.75 22.03 4.60
CA GLN A 469 17.31 21.49 3.31
C GLN A 469 16.09 20.60 3.48
N TYR A 470 16.05 19.79 4.56
CA TYR A 470 14.92 18.93 4.87
C TYR A 470 13.61 19.72 5.11
N LYS A 471 13.70 20.89 5.78
CA LYS A 471 12.55 21.78 5.99
C LYS A 471 11.91 22.32 4.71
N LYS A 472 12.61 22.28 3.57
CA LYS A 472 12.08 22.67 2.27
C LYS A 472 11.20 21.59 1.61
N ARG A 473 11.03 20.45 2.26
CA ARG A 473 10.19 19.35 1.75
C ARG A 473 8.75 19.81 1.57
N LEU A 474 8.22 19.67 0.34
CA LEU A 474 6.85 20.04 0.01
C LEU A 474 5.83 19.14 0.71
N GLY A 475 4.98 19.71 1.53
CA GLY A 475 4.01 19.02 2.37
C GLY A 475 4.55 18.53 3.72
N GLY A 476 5.85 18.71 3.99
CA GLY A 476 6.47 18.20 5.22
C GLY A 476 6.04 18.93 6.49
N GLN A 477 5.66 20.20 6.38
CA GLN A 477 5.17 20.99 7.52
C GLN A 477 3.67 20.75 7.78
N GLU A 478 2.91 20.53 6.72
CA GLU A 478 1.46 20.34 6.79
C GLU A 478 1.08 18.92 7.22
N PHE A 479 1.83 17.91 6.76
CA PHE A 479 1.52 16.47 6.92
C PHE A 479 2.67 15.76 7.61
N LYS A 480 2.75 15.87 8.92
CA LYS A 480 3.91 15.39 9.69
C LYS A 480 4.07 13.87 9.70
N GLY A 481 2.99 13.11 9.46
CA GLY A 481 3.06 11.66 9.30
C GLY A 481 3.92 11.19 8.12
N LEU A 482 4.14 12.04 7.10
CA LEU A 482 5.08 11.75 6.01
C LEU A 482 6.54 11.71 6.44
N SER A 483 6.87 12.20 7.64
CA SER A 483 8.23 12.20 8.19
C SER A 483 8.76 10.80 8.48
N ILE A 484 7.90 9.80 8.62
CA ILE A 484 8.32 8.41 8.84
C ILE A 484 9.26 7.89 7.73
N TRP A 485 9.11 8.40 6.51
CA TRP A 485 9.96 8.07 5.36
C TRP A 485 10.56 9.28 4.67
N TYR A 486 10.41 10.46 5.22
CA TYR A 486 10.87 11.71 4.61
C TYR A 486 10.31 11.94 3.19
N ALA A 487 9.09 11.45 2.93
CA ALA A 487 8.43 11.61 1.65
C ALA A 487 7.75 12.99 1.53
N GLY A 488 7.66 13.49 0.30
CA GLY A 488 6.89 14.68 -0.04
C GLY A 488 5.40 14.36 -0.25
N HIS A 489 4.57 15.40 -0.30
CA HIS A 489 3.14 15.28 -0.53
C HIS A 489 2.78 15.58 -1.99
N PRO A 490 2.11 14.67 -2.71
CA PRO A 490 1.78 14.86 -4.14
C PRO A 490 1.00 16.15 -4.42
N GLY A 491 -0.02 16.46 -3.61
CA GLY A 491 -0.81 17.68 -3.76
C GLY A 491 0.00 18.96 -3.54
N SER A 492 0.90 18.98 -2.55
CA SER A 492 1.76 20.13 -2.28
C SER A 492 2.79 20.34 -3.41
N VAL A 493 3.32 19.25 -3.98
CA VAL A 493 4.20 19.34 -5.15
C VAL A 493 3.45 19.91 -6.36
N LEU A 494 2.23 19.42 -6.62
CA LEU A 494 1.39 19.93 -7.70
C LEU A 494 1.11 21.44 -7.54
N GLU A 495 0.67 21.86 -6.35
CA GLU A 495 0.41 23.28 -6.06
C GLU A 495 1.68 24.14 -6.21
N ALA A 496 2.82 23.65 -5.74
CA ALA A 496 4.08 24.36 -5.88
C ALA A 496 4.49 24.58 -7.35
N ILE A 497 4.30 23.58 -8.21
CA ILE A 497 4.55 23.71 -9.65
C ILE A 497 3.58 24.73 -10.28
N LEU A 498 2.30 24.65 -9.94
CA LEU A 498 1.26 25.50 -10.54
C LEU A 498 1.35 26.95 -10.08
N THR A 499 1.62 27.20 -8.81
CA THR A 499 1.59 28.54 -8.19
C THR A 499 2.96 29.19 -8.02
N GLY A 500 4.04 28.40 -8.05
CA GLY A 500 5.39 28.86 -7.77
C GLY A 500 5.68 29.06 -6.26
N LYS A 501 4.82 28.57 -5.36
CA LYS A 501 4.97 28.77 -3.91
C LYS A 501 5.08 27.41 -3.17
N PRO A 502 5.98 27.30 -2.17
CA PRO A 502 6.99 28.28 -1.74
C PRO A 502 8.13 28.48 -2.75
N TYR A 503 8.31 27.54 -3.66
CA TYR A 503 9.20 27.60 -4.83
C TYR A 503 8.62 26.71 -5.93
N GLN A 504 9.07 26.91 -7.18
CA GLN A 504 8.57 26.14 -8.32
C GLN A 504 9.54 25.03 -8.71
N PRO A 505 9.24 23.75 -8.48
CA PRO A 505 10.02 22.65 -9.02
C PRO A 505 10.22 22.74 -10.53
N LYS A 506 11.40 22.37 -11.02
CA LYS A 506 11.83 22.50 -12.41
C LYS A 506 12.02 21.17 -13.13
N VAL A 507 12.48 20.16 -12.40
CA VAL A 507 12.84 18.86 -12.97
C VAL A 507 12.03 17.78 -12.30
N TRP A 508 11.43 16.91 -13.10
CA TRP A 508 10.72 15.71 -12.67
C TRP A 508 11.43 14.46 -13.17
N ILE A 509 11.92 13.63 -12.29
CA ILE A 509 12.39 12.28 -12.63
C ILE A 509 11.33 11.29 -12.15
N ASP A 510 10.73 10.58 -13.10
CA ASP A 510 9.71 9.60 -12.80
C ASP A 510 10.20 8.19 -13.09
N ARG A 511 10.01 7.33 -12.11
CA ARG A 511 10.20 5.90 -12.22
C ARG A 511 8.86 5.21 -12.17
N SER A 512 8.59 4.38 -13.18
CA SER A 512 7.45 3.50 -13.30
C SER A 512 6.07 4.16 -13.49
N GLY A 513 5.24 3.50 -14.24
CA GLY A 513 3.83 3.77 -14.38
C GLY A 513 3.48 4.93 -15.30
N ASN A 514 2.20 5.27 -15.33
CA ASN A 514 1.64 6.37 -16.09
C ASN A 514 1.11 7.43 -15.13
N LYS A 515 1.87 8.50 -14.90
CA LYS A 515 1.52 9.51 -13.90
C LYS A 515 0.23 10.27 -14.23
N LEU A 516 -0.09 10.44 -15.50
CA LEU A 516 -1.40 10.98 -15.91
C LEU A 516 -2.56 10.00 -15.67
N GLY A 517 -2.25 8.71 -15.49
CA GLY A 517 -3.23 7.69 -15.14
C GLY A 517 -3.47 7.53 -13.64
N VAL A 518 -2.44 7.75 -12.81
CA VAL A 518 -2.47 7.36 -11.39
C VAL A 518 -2.60 8.51 -10.41
N LEU A 519 -2.33 9.75 -10.83
CA LEU A 519 -2.44 10.93 -9.98
C LEU A 519 -3.83 11.57 -10.11
N ALA A 520 -4.41 11.99 -8.98
CA ALA A 520 -5.71 12.65 -8.94
C ALA A 520 -5.71 13.98 -9.71
N GLU A 521 -6.85 14.35 -10.30
CA GLU A 521 -6.99 15.54 -11.14
C GLU A 521 -5.92 15.61 -12.26
N ALA A 522 -5.86 14.56 -13.08
CA ALA A 522 -4.87 14.41 -14.14
C ALA A 522 -4.73 15.64 -15.05
N GLY A 523 -5.79 16.43 -15.25
CA GLY A 523 -5.78 17.70 -15.98
C GLY A 523 -4.83 18.73 -15.37
N ARG A 524 -4.85 18.89 -14.03
CA ARG A 524 -3.94 19.81 -13.32
C ARG A 524 -2.48 19.35 -13.39
N TRP A 525 -2.24 18.04 -13.37
CA TRP A 525 -0.90 17.50 -13.60
C TRP A 525 -0.40 17.75 -15.02
N LYS A 526 -1.29 17.74 -16.02
CA LYS A 526 -0.92 18.13 -17.38
C LYS A 526 -0.50 19.61 -17.47
N GLU A 527 -1.21 20.50 -16.76
CA GLU A 527 -0.82 21.90 -16.65
C GLU A 527 0.54 22.06 -15.95
N ALA A 528 0.79 21.27 -14.91
CA ALA A 528 2.07 21.25 -14.21
C ALA A 528 3.22 20.77 -15.12
N ILE A 529 3.01 19.73 -15.92
CA ILE A 529 3.96 19.20 -16.91
C ILE A 529 4.42 20.32 -17.85
N ASP A 530 3.53 21.18 -18.29
CA ASP A 530 3.85 22.27 -19.22
C ASP A 530 4.73 23.37 -18.58
N LYS A 531 4.77 23.44 -17.24
CA LYS A 531 5.61 24.42 -16.51
C LYS A 531 6.99 23.88 -16.11
N LEU A 532 7.23 22.58 -16.29
CA LEU A 532 8.51 21.95 -15.97
C LEU A 532 9.53 22.17 -17.08
N GLU A 533 10.78 22.35 -16.71
CA GLU A 533 11.88 22.51 -17.65
C GLU A 533 12.36 21.19 -18.24
N PHE A 534 12.34 20.11 -17.44
CA PHE A 534 12.89 18.83 -17.85
C PHE A 534 12.18 17.65 -17.17
N ILE A 535 11.92 16.60 -17.93
CA ILE A 535 11.21 15.41 -17.47
C ILE A 535 11.94 14.16 -17.93
N VAL A 536 12.23 13.26 -17.01
CA VAL A 536 12.76 11.92 -17.26
C VAL A 536 11.71 10.89 -16.89
N HIS A 537 11.49 9.90 -17.75
CA HIS A 537 10.62 8.77 -17.44
C HIS A 537 11.35 7.45 -17.64
N MET A 538 11.40 6.64 -16.57
CA MET A 538 11.99 5.31 -16.55
C MET A 538 10.87 4.29 -16.52
N TYR A 539 10.67 3.53 -17.59
CA TYR A 539 9.62 2.51 -17.59
C TYR A 539 9.82 1.47 -18.69
N MET A 540 9.15 0.32 -18.52
CA MET A 540 9.18 -0.80 -19.45
C MET A 540 8.47 -0.51 -20.77
N TYR A 541 7.41 0.30 -20.73
CA TYR A 541 6.52 0.61 -21.86
C TYR A 541 6.34 2.11 -22.03
N PRO A 542 6.13 2.61 -23.25
CA PRO A 542 5.65 3.97 -23.41
C PRO A 542 4.23 4.09 -22.86
N THR A 543 3.97 5.22 -22.22
CA THR A 543 2.65 5.58 -21.68
C THR A 543 2.26 6.96 -22.19
N SER A 544 1.05 7.43 -21.91
CA SER A 544 0.65 8.79 -22.23
C SER A 544 1.55 9.84 -21.58
N PHE A 545 2.10 9.55 -20.40
CA PHE A 545 3.09 10.41 -19.73
C PHE A 545 4.43 10.44 -20.48
N SER A 546 4.85 9.32 -21.06
CA SER A 546 6.13 9.22 -21.81
C SER A 546 6.25 10.24 -22.92
N THR A 547 5.15 10.64 -23.57
CA THR A 547 5.19 11.61 -24.69
C THR A 547 5.63 13.00 -24.26
N TYR A 548 5.51 13.32 -22.97
CA TYR A 548 5.92 14.58 -22.38
C TYR A 548 7.36 14.58 -21.86
N ALA A 549 8.00 13.41 -21.77
CA ALA A 549 9.35 13.29 -21.26
C ALA A 549 10.39 13.83 -22.26
N ASP A 550 11.49 14.33 -21.74
CA ASP A 550 12.67 14.73 -22.50
C ASP A 550 13.61 13.55 -22.72
N VAL A 551 13.66 12.63 -21.74
CA VAL A 551 14.44 11.39 -21.81
C VAL A 551 13.58 10.22 -21.36
N LEU A 552 13.60 9.14 -22.12
CA LEU A 552 13.01 7.84 -21.75
C LEU A 552 14.14 6.84 -21.51
N LEU A 553 14.10 6.18 -20.35
CA LEU A 553 15.06 5.13 -19.99
C LEU A 553 14.35 3.77 -19.94
N PRO A 554 14.85 2.74 -20.64
CA PRO A 554 14.25 1.43 -20.71
C PRO A 554 14.56 0.65 -19.43
N THR A 555 13.52 0.23 -18.71
CA THR A 555 13.67 -0.64 -17.55
C THR A 555 13.33 -2.09 -17.87
N GLU A 556 13.79 -2.98 -17.02
CA GLU A 556 13.58 -4.41 -17.09
C GLU A 556 12.14 -4.80 -16.68
N GLU A 557 11.67 -5.90 -17.25
CA GLU A 557 10.43 -6.56 -16.88
C GLU A 557 10.73 -7.63 -15.81
N TRP A 558 9.77 -8.04 -15.01
CA TRP A 558 10.02 -8.92 -13.85
C TRP A 558 10.70 -10.26 -14.17
N LEU A 559 10.65 -10.74 -15.40
CA LEU A 559 11.41 -11.92 -15.86
C LEU A 559 12.87 -11.60 -16.21
N GLU A 560 13.22 -10.32 -16.24
CA GLU A 560 14.55 -9.82 -16.55
C GLU A 560 15.32 -9.34 -15.32
N THR A 561 14.68 -9.25 -14.13
CA THR A 561 15.29 -8.71 -12.92
C THR A 561 15.62 -9.79 -11.90
N ASP A 562 16.74 -9.63 -11.22
CA ASP A 562 17.01 -10.24 -9.92
C ASP A 562 16.34 -9.40 -8.81
N MET A 563 15.80 -10.04 -7.79
CA MET A 563 15.25 -9.36 -6.63
C MET A 563 15.12 -10.24 -5.40
N ILE A 564 15.40 -9.72 -4.23
CA ILE A 564 14.92 -10.29 -2.98
C ILE A 564 13.57 -9.66 -2.66
N VAL A 565 12.59 -10.50 -2.44
CA VAL A 565 11.25 -10.07 -2.03
C VAL A 565 11.01 -10.54 -0.61
N GLU A 566 10.77 -9.60 0.26
CA GLU A 566 10.24 -9.87 1.58
C GLU A 566 8.72 -9.97 1.53
N THR A 567 8.20 -11.04 2.06
CA THR A 567 6.80 -11.17 2.43
C THR A 567 6.74 -11.54 3.89
N CYS A 568 5.75 -11.19 4.61
CA CYS A 568 5.61 -11.27 6.08
C CYS A 568 6.65 -12.09 6.86
N ASN A 569 6.91 -13.34 6.48
CA ASN A 569 7.85 -14.24 7.15
C ASN A 569 8.73 -15.02 6.17
N MET A 570 8.91 -14.51 4.96
CA MET A 570 9.55 -15.26 3.90
C MET A 570 10.42 -14.32 3.04
N LEU A 571 11.62 -14.80 2.73
CA LEU A 571 12.48 -14.21 1.71
C LEU A 571 12.35 -15.01 0.42
N VAL A 572 12.05 -14.36 -0.67
CA VAL A 572 11.91 -14.98 -1.98
C VAL A 572 12.99 -14.46 -2.90
N ALA A 573 13.85 -15.34 -3.37
CA ALA A 573 14.80 -15.02 -4.42
C ALA A 573 14.09 -15.07 -5.79
N ARG A 574 13.77 -13.91 -6.35
CA ARG A 574 13.35 -13.78 -7.75
C ARG A 574 14.61 -13.64 -8.59
N GLN A 575 14.91 -14.64 -9.41
CA GLN A 575 16.08 -14.62 -10.27
C GLN A 575 15.73 -14.25 -11.70
N GLN A 576 16.65 -13.54 -12.34
CA GLN A 576 16.57 -13.20 -13.76
C GLN A 576 16.47 -14.46 -14.60
N VAL A 577 15.48 -14.50 -15.48
CA VAL A 577 15.24 -15.62 -16.40
C VAL A 577 15.89 -15.38 -17.76
N VAL A 578 15.75 -14.16 -18.28
CA VAL A 578 16.34 -13.69 -19.54
C VAL A 578 16.72 -12.23 -19.39
N HIS A 579 17.58 -11.74 -20.27
CA HIS A 579 17.87 -10.31 -20.42
C HIS A 579 17.64 -9.92 -21.89
N LEU A 580 16.92 -8.82 -22.11
CA LEU A 580 16.52 -8.39 -23.44
C LEU A 580 16.96 -6.94 -23.71
N TRP A 581 17.53 -6.72 -24.88
CA TRP A 581 17.91 -5.41 -25.39
C TRP A 581 18.94 -4.67 -24.52
N GLU A 582 18.77 -3.34 -24.39
CA GLU A 582 19.62 -2.47 -23.58
C GLU A 582 18.91 -2.02 -22.29
N THR A 583 17.96 -2.82 -21.80
CA THR A 583 17.26 -2.54 -20.54
C THR A 583 18.21 -2.64 -19.34
N ARG A 584 17.91 -1.92 -18.27
CA ARG A 584 18.64 -1.99 -17.00
C ARG A 584 17.69 -2.09 -15.84
N ASP A 585 18.13 -2.76 -14.80
CA ASP A 585 17.45 -2.72 -13.50
C ASP A 585 17.38 -1.29 -12.96
N GLU A 586 16.25 -0.96 -12.37
CA GLU A 586 15.99 0.41 -11.92
C GLU A 586 16.93 0.86 -10.80
N THR A 587 17.32 -0.04 -9.90
CA THR A 587 18.27 0.27 -8.82
C THR A 587 19.65 0.61 -9.38
N VAL A 588 20.05 -0.10 -10.43
CA VAL A 588 21.32 0.17 -11.16
C VAL A 588 21.23 1.51 -11.92
N ILE A 589 20.07 1.85 -12.50
CA ILE A 589 19.91 3.14 -13.17
C ILE A 589 20.12 4.31 -12.18
N TRP A 590 19.58 4.23 -10.97
CA TRP A 590 19.78 5.26 -9.95
C TRP A 590 21.24 5.38 -9.52
N SER A 591 21.94 4.27 -9.33
CA SER A 591 23.38 4.25 -9.05
C SER A 591 24.19 4.88 -10.20
N ASN A 592 23.89 4.51 -11.44
CA ASN A 592 24.56 5.08 -12.62
C ASN A 592 24.30 6.60 -12.74
N LEU A 593 23.10 7.07 -12.38
CA LEU A 593 22.80 8.51 -12.37
C LEU A 593 23.58 9.24 -11.28
N ALA A 594 23.71 8.66 -10.08
CA ALA A 594 24.54 9.20 -9.02
C ALA A 594 26.02 9.28 -9.45
N LYS A 595 26.53 8.25 -10.15
CA LYS A 595 27.89 8.23 -10.73
C LYS A 595 28.08 9.35 -11.74
N ALA A 596 27.11 9.54 -12.66
CA ALA A 596 27.16 10.63 -13.63
C ALA A 596 27.16 12.03 -12.96
N CYS A 597 26.43 12.20 -11.85
CA CYS A 597 26.48 13.45 -11.06
C CYS A 597 27.82 13.61 -10.33
N ALA A 598 28.38 12.51 -9.78
CA ALA A 598 29.68 12.50 -9.11
C ALA A 598 30.82 12.94 -10.06
N GLU A 599 30.81 12.45 -11.30
CA GLU A 599 31.77 12.82 -12.36
C GLU A 599 31.67 14.32 -12.71
N ARG A 600 30.54 14.97 -12.44
CA ARG A 600 30.31 16.39 -12.62
C ARG A 600 30.59 17.23 -11.37
N GLY A 601 31.22 16.61 -10.37
CA GLY A 601 31.64 17.29 -9.15
C GLY A 601 30.59 17.38 -8.05
N HIS A 602 29.54 16.54 -8.08
CA HIS A 602 28.60 16.46 -6.96
C HIS A 602 29.23 15.73 -5.78
N GLU A 603 29.65 16.46 -4.76
CA GLU A 603 30.46 15.96 -3.64
C GLU A 603 29.77 14.79 -2.90
N MET A 604 28.48 14.92 -2.57
CA MET A 604 27.79 13.86 -1.84
C MET A 604 27.59 12.60 -2.71
N CYS A 605 27.37 12.77 -4.02
CA CYS A 605 27.34 11.62 -4.93
C CYS A 605 28.73 10.95 -5.01
N GLN A 606 29.85 11.70 -4.96
CA GLN A 606 31.18 11.09 -4.88
C GLN A 606 31.35 10.28 -3.58
N LYS A 607 30.98 10.85 -2.44
CA LYS A 607 31.04 10.18 -1.13
C LYS A 607 30.16 8.94 -1.04
N SER A 608 29.07 8.89 -1.78
CA SER A 608 28.14 7.76 -1.74
C SER A 608 28.68 6.45 -2.34
N PHE A 609 29.83 6.51 -3.03
CA PHE A 609 30.55 5.32 -3.51
C PHE A 609 31.66 4.86 -2.54
N ASP A 610 31.89 5.59 -1.45
CA ASP A 610 32.87 5.25 -0.44
C ASP A 610 32.23 4.40 0.67
N PRO A 611 32.60 3.10 0.79
CA PRO A 611 32.05 2.24 1.84
C PRO A 611 32.37 2.73 3.26
N GLU A 612 33.53 3.40 3.46
CA GLU A 612 33.90 3.93 4.78
C GLU A 612 32.96 5.07 5.18
N PHE A 613 32.60 5.96 4.25
CA PHE A 613 31.65 7.04 4.49
C PHE A 613 30.23 6.51 4.70
N MET A 614 29.77 5.59 3.84
CA MET A 614 28.40 5.07 3.90
C MET A 614 28.19 4.11 5.07
N GLY A 615 29.22 3.32 5.44
CA GLY A 615 29.09 2.39 6.56
C GLY A 615 27.93 1.41 6.37
N ASP A 616 27.08 1.33 7.37
CA ASP A 616 25.91 0.42 7.35
C ASP A 616 24.83 0.76 6.31
N ASP A 617 24.85 2.00 5.76
CA ASP A 617 23.89 2.42 4.73
C ASP A 617 24.27 1.96 3.33
N LEU A 618 25.31 1.16 3.20
CA LEU A 618 25.89 0.62 1.97
C LEU A 618 26.38 1.68 0.96
N ALA A 619 27.49 1.40 0.30
CA ALA A 619 27.91 2.18 -0.85
C ALA A 619 27.06 1.85 -2.09
N TYR A 620 27.07 2.76 -3.08
CA TYR A 620 26.47 2.46 -4.38
C TYR A 620 27.21 1.31 -5.09
N TRP A 621 26.51 0.69 -6.02
CA TRP A 621 26.89 -0.54 -6.72
C TRP A 621 26.88 -0.33 -8.24
N ASP A 622 27.69 -1.12 -8.94
CA ASP A 622 27.74 -1.10 -10.41
C ASP A 622 26.86 -2.19 -11.06
N SER A 623 26.40 -3.19 -10.28
CA SER A 623 25.53 -4.26 -10.75
C SER A 623 24.49 -4.63 -9.70
N ILE A 624 23.40 -5.26 -10.14
CA ILE A 624 22.36 -5.76 -9.24
C ILE A 624 22.88 -6.90 -8.36
N GLU A 625 23.82 -7.70 -8.85
CA GLU A 625 24.44 -8.77 -8.09
C GLU A 625 25.25 -8.23 -6.94
N GLU A 626 26.09 -7.21 -7.17
CA GLU A 626 26.82 -6.50 -6.13
C GLU A 626 25.91 -5.89 -5.07
N PHE A 627 24.75 -5.34 -5.48
CA PHE A 627 23.76 -4.84 -4.55
C PHE A 627 23.23 -5.94 -3.62
N PHE A 628 22.83 -7.09 -4.16
CA PHE A 628 22.32 -8.17 -3.33
C PHE A 628 23.40 -8.86 -2.50
N ASP A 629 24.64 -8.94 -3.00
CA ASP A 629 25.77 -9.47 -2.22
C ASP A 629 26.09 -8.61 -1.00
N GLN A 630 25.68 -7.34 -0.96
CA GLN A 630 25.77 -6.50 0.23
C GLN A 630 24.62 -6.77 1.24
N LEU A 631 23.48 -7.30 0.79
CA LEU A 631 22.30 -7.57 1.63
C LEU A 631 22.31 -8.98 2.26
N THR A 632 22.69 -9.96 1.47
CA THR A 632 22.56 -11.38 1.83
C THR A 632 23.51 -11.88 2.94
N PRO A 633 24.60 -11.18 3.35
CA PRO A 633 25.34 -11.57 4.55
C PRO A 633 24.49 -11.67 5.82
N ALA A 634 23.41 -10.90 5.91
CA ALA A 634 22.46 -10.98 7.02
C ALA A 634 21.78 -12.36 7.17
N VAL A 635 21.73 -13.13 6.09
CA VAL A 635 21.21 -14.50 6.06
C VAL A 635 22.32 -15.54 5.82
N ASN A 636 23.58 -15.15 6.05
CA ASN A 636 24.78 -16.00 5.91
C ASN A 636 24.91 -16.66 4.53
N MET A 637 24.55 -15.95 3.47
CA MET A 637 24.63 -16.41 2.09
C MET A 637 25.15 -15.31 1.17
N THR A 638 25.69 -15.70 0.00
CA THR A 638 25.81 -14.82 -1.16
C THR A 638 24.53 -14.84 -1.96
N TRP A 639 24.30 -13.83 -2.79
CA TRP A 639 23.15 -13.81 -3.70
C TRP A 639 23.12 -15.02 -4.64
N LYS A 640 24.31 -15.42 -5.11
CA LYS A 640 24.45 -16.61 -5.94
C LYS A 640 24.02 -17.88 -5.22
N GLU A 641 24.47 -18.10 -3.99
CA GLU A 641 24.09 -19.26 -3.17
C GLU A 641 22.58 -19.25 -2.88
N MET A 642 21.99 -18.09 -2.63
CA MET A 642 20.56 -17.96 -2.41
C MET A 642 19.75 -18.37 -3.67
N LYS A 643 20.20 -17.95 -4.85
CA LYS A 643 19.59 -18.39 -6.12
C LYS A 643 19.73 -19.90 -6.37
N GLU A 644 20.88 -20.49 -6.02
CA GLU A 644 21.16 -21.92 -6.24
C GLU A 644 20.43 -22.84 -5.25
N LYS A 645 20.32 -22.43 -4.00
CA LYS A 645 19.70 -23.25 -2.95
C LYS A 645 18.20 -23.36 -3.12
N ALA A 646 17.53 -22.21 -3.25
CA ALA A 646 16.09 -22.17 -3.40
C ALA A 646 15.66 -20.84 -3.99
N PRO A 647 14.81 -20.82 -5.02
CA PRO A 647 14.17 -19.58 -5.49
C PRO A 647 13.25 -18.99 -4.39
N PHE A 648 12.80 -19.84 -3.46
CA PHE A 648 12.03 -19.47 -2.26
C PHE A 648 12.88 -19.82 -1.04
N GLU A 649 13.68 -18.87 -0.58
CA GLU A 649 14.29 -18.97 0.73
C GLU A 649 13.34 -18.35 1.74
N TYR A 650 13.10 -19.05 2.82
CA TYR A 650 12.29 -18.58 3.94
C TYR A 650 13.01 -18.95 5.25
N LEU A 651 12.71 -18.21 6.28
CA LEU A 651 13.18 -18.58 7.61
C LEU A 651 12.67 -19.99 7.97
N PRO A 652 13.42 -20.78 8.74
CA PRO A 652 12.94 -22.06 9.26
C PRO A 652 11.53 -21.91 9.85
N GLN A 653 10.71 -22.95 9.64
CA GLN A 653 9.29 -22.89 9.98
C GLN A 653 9.02 -22.58 11.46
N ASP A 654 9.91 -23.01 12.34
CA ASP A 654 9.91 -22.74 13.77
C ASP A 654 10.21 -21.26 14.08
N GLU A 655 10.95 -20.56 13.23
CA GLU A 655 11.24 -19.13 13.37
C GLU A 655 10.09 -18.26 12.88
N TRP A 656 9.53 -18.54 11.72
CA TRP A 656 8.43 -17.72 11.19
C TRP A 656 7.06 -18.03 11.82
N LYS A 657 6.90 -19.18 12.49
CA LYS A 657 5.71 -19.55 13.28
C LYS A 657 5.79 -19.12 14.74
N THR A 658 6.66 -18.18 15.07
CA THR A 658 6.74 -17.67 16.44
C THR A 658 5.55 -16.78 16.73
N TYR A 659 4.66 -17.26 17.59
CA TYR A 659 3.51 -16.51 18.09
C TYR A 659 3.76 -15.95 19.48
N TYR A 660 2.94 -14.98 19.91
CA TYR A 660 2.98 -14.40 21.25
C TYR A 660 4.36 -13.85 21.62
N VAL A 661 5.02 -13.13 20.70
CA VAL A 661 6.37 -12.58 20.91
C VAL A 661 6.41 -11.64 22.11
N TYR A 662 5.33 -10.90 22.36
CA TYR A 662 5.21 -10.01 23.51
C TYR A 662 5.25 -10.75 24.87
N LEU A 663 4.97 -12.06 24.92
CA LEU A 663 5.06 -12.90 26.12
C LEU A 663 6.42 -13.59 26.30
N GLN A 664 7.32 -13.45 25.34
CA GLN A 664 8.67 -14.01 25.48
C GLN A 664 9.47 -13.19 26.47
N GLU A 665 10.36 -13.86 27.20
CA GLU A 665 11.32 -13.21 28.06
C GLU A 665 12.37 -12.46 27.23
N ASP A 666 12.63 -11.23 27.61
CA ASP A 666 13.74 -10.44 27.05
C ASP A 666 15.05 -10.90 27.74
N PRO A 667 16.02 -11.41 26.97
CA PRO A 667 17.25 -11.95 27.56
C PRO A 667 18.14 -10.89 28.26
N GLU A 668 17.94 -9.61 27.95
CA GLU A 668 18.73 -8.53 28.56
C GLU A 668 18.14 -8.07 29.90
N THR A 669 16.83 -8.03 30.00
CA THR A 669 16.14 -7.51 31.19
C THR A 669 15.54 -8.58 32.07
N GLY A 670 15.35 -9.83 31.58
CA GLY A 670 14.69 -10.92 32.29
C GLY A 670 13.18 -10.68 32.48
N THR A 671 12.58 -9.72 31.76
CA THR A 671 11.15 -9.42 31.78
C THR A 671 10.50 -9.77 30.46
N LEU A 672 9.16 -9.65 30.37
CA LEU A 672 8.46 -9.87 29.10
C LEU A 672 8.86 -8.80 28.09
N LYS A 673 9.04 -9.18 26.82
CA LYS A 673 9.42 -8.28 25.74
C LYS A 673 8.42 -7.15 25.55
N GLY A 674 7.11 -7.47 25.61
CA GLY A 674 6.07 -6.50 25.33
C GLY A 674 6.09 -5.98 23.87
N PHE A 675 5.54 -4.78 23.65
CA PHE A 675 5.48 -4.11 22.37
C PHE A 675 6.52 -2.98 22.30
N ASP A 676 6.87 -2.56 21.11
CA ASP A 676 7.84 -1.47 20.88
C ASP A 676 7.14 -0.10 21.00
N THR A 677 6.72 0.20 22.21
CA THR A 677 6.02 1.43 22.60
C THR A 677 6.57 1.91 23.94
N PRO A 678 6.38 3.19 24.31
CA PRO A 678 6.79 3.70 25.62
C PRO A 678 6.23 2.91 26.81
N SER A 679 5.00 2.43 26.70
CA SER A 679 4.36 1.60 27.74
C SER A 679 4.73 0.13 27.67
N LYS A 680 5.43 -0.31 26.63
CA LYS A 680 5.59 -1.71 26.21
C LYS A 680 4.25 -2.46 26.02
N LYS A 681 3.15 -1.74 25.87
CA LYS A 681 1.79 -2.26 25.65
C LYS A 681 1.22 -1.69 24.34
N LEU A 682 0.07 -2.20 23.94
CA LEU A 682 -0.69 -1.66 22.82
C LEU A 682 -1.27 -0.29 23.20
N GLU A 683 -0.92 0.74 22.43
CA GLU A 683 -1.31 2.11 22.74
C GLU A 683 -2.57 2.52 21.98
N MET A 684 -3.74 2.06 22.48
CA MET A 684 -5.04 2.37 21.91
C MET A 684 -5.41 3.85 22.09
N TYR A 685 -5.06 4.45 23.22
CA TYR A 685 -4.99 5.91 23.33
C TYR A 685 -3.61 6.35 22.84
N CYS A 686 -3.51 6.72 21.59
CA CYS A 686 -2.23 6.91 20.93
C CYS A 686 -1.63 8.29 21.18
N GLU A 687 -1.05 8.49 22.36
CA GLU A 687 -0.38 9.74 22.74
C GLU A 687 0.72 10.15 21.75
N ARG A 688 1.38 9.18 21.12
CA ARG A 688 2.42 9.41 20.10
C ARG A 688 1.90 10.19 18.88
N MET A 689 0.59 10.20 18.62
CA MET A 689 0.00 11.09 17.60
C MET A 689 0.09 12.55 18.04
N ILE A 690 -0.13 12.83 19.32
CA ILE A 690 0.05 14.18 19.87
C ILE A 690 1.52 14.59 19.76
N GLU A 691 2.43 13.71 20.13
CA GLU A 691 3.89 13.94 20.03
C GLU A 691 4.32 14.22 18.59
N LEU A 692 3.84 13.42 17.63
CA LEU A 692 4.10 13.64 16.22
C LEU A 692 3.61 15.03 15.76
N GLY A 693 2.41 15.42 16.17
CA GLY A 693 1.84 16.71 15.82
C GLY A 693 2.65 17.87 16.36
N ARG A 694 3.19 17.74 17.58
CA ARG A 694 3.96 18.78 18.26
C ARG A 694 5.43 18.84 17.84
N SER A 695 6.08 17.69 17.61
CA SER A 695 7.51 17.61 17.25
C SER A 695 7.76 17.58 15.75
N GLY A 696 6.81 17.09 14.96
CA GLY A 696 7.00 16.83 13.53
C GLY A 696 7.90 15.63 13.24
N GLN A 697 8.28 14.86 14.27
CA GLN A 697 9.14 13.69 14.16
C GLN A 697 8.49 12.50 14.86
N PRO A 698 8.28 11.38 14.18
CA PRO A 698 7.83 10.17 14.86
C PRO A 698 8.96 9.63 15.75
N PHE A 699 8.61 9.10 16.91
CA PHE A 699 9.53 8.43 17.84
C PHE A 699 10.65 9.31 18.44
N MET A 700 10.56 10.62 18.33
CA MET A 700 11.57 11.53 18.89
C MET A 700 11.08 12.11 20.22
N PRO A 701 12.02 12.47 21.12
CA PRO A 701 11.68 13.21 22.32
C PRO A 701 10.93 14.52 21.99
N TYR A 702 10.02 14.85 22.85
CA TYR A 702 9.07 15.94 22.71
C TYR A 702 9.74 17.31 22.56
N ALA A 703 9.82 17.82 21.37
CA ALA A 703 10.28 19.17 21.08
C ALA A 703 9.20 19.91 20.31
N MET A 704 8.76 21.06 20.83
CA MET A 704 7.72 21.87 20.17
C MET A 704 8.23 22.44 18.85
N ASP A 705 7.52 22.14 17.77
CA ASP A 705 7.68 22.77 16.48
C ASP A 705 6.84 24.06 16.43
N PRO A 706 7.32 25.17 15.88
CA PRO A 706 6.52 26.40 15.70
C PRO A 706 5.21 26.18 14.92
N ALA A 707 5.18 25.19 14.02
CA ALA A 707 4.00 24.76 13.28
C ALA A 707 3.24 23.63 14.00
N SER A 708 3.42 23.45 15.31
CA SER A 708 2.85 22.33 16.04
C SER A 708 1.32 22.36 16.03
N LYS A 709 0.76 21.16 15.93
CA LYS A 709 -0.66 20.89 15.97
C LYS A 709 -0.85 19.56 16.69
N ASP A 710 -1.73 19.53 17.68
CA ASP A 710 -2.08 18.26 18.29
C ASP A 710 -2.89 17.42 17.32
N TYR A 711 -2.37 16.24 16.96
CA TYR A 711 -3.17 15.22 16.30
C TYR A 711 -3.98 14.45 17.34
N ASP A 712 -5.20 14.07 16.97
CA ASP A 712 -6.09 13.40 17.91
C ASP A 712 -5.57 12.00 18.24
N PRO A 713 -5.43 11.64 19.51
CA PRO A 713 -4.96 10.30 19.93
C PRO A 713 -5.99 9.19 19.71
N LEU A 714 -7.23 9.53 19.39
CA LEU A 714 -8.34 8.61 19.14
C LEU A 714 -8.91 8.82 17.73
N PRO A 715 -9.41 7.76 17.08
CA PRO A 715 -10.05 7.90 15.79
C PRO A 715 -11.32 8.76 15.87
N TYR A 716 -11.56 9.53 14.83
CA TYR A 716 -12.76 10.34 14.65
C TYR A 716 -13.29 10.21 13.23
N TYR A 717 -14.60 10.40 13.06
CA TYR A 717 -15.25 10.35 11.77
C TYR A 717 -15.47 11.75 11.21
N LEU A 718 -15.17 11.90 9.92
CA LEU A 718 -15.56 13.06 9.13
C LEU A 718 -16.45 12.61 7.96
N GLU A 719 -17.62 13.23 7.85
CA GLU A 719 -18.48 13.02 6.68
C GLU A 719 -17.72 13.40 5.40
N PRO A 720 -17.75 12.57 4.33
CA PRO A 720 -17.11 12.90 3.07
C PRO A 720 -17.45 14.30 2.59
N VAL A 721 -16.45 15.01 2.08
CA VAL A 721 -16.59 16.41 1.64
C VAL A 721 -17.68 16.50 0.56
N GLU A 722 -17.62 15.58 -0.38
CA GLU A 722 -18.65 15.37 -1.38
C GLU A 722 -19.55 14.24 -0.86
N SER A 723 -20.75 14.60 -0.46
CA SER A 723 -21.71 13.65 0.10
C SER A 723 -23.07 13.85 -0.53
N PRO A 724 -23.83 12.78 -0.80
CA PRO A 724 -25.21 12.88 -1.28
C PRO A 724 -26.14 13.51 -0.24
N ARG A 725 -25.68 13.70 0.99
CA ARG A 725 -26.41 14.35 2.08
C ARG A 725 -26.24 15.87 2.09
N LYS A 726 -25.44 16.42 1.17
CA LYS A 726 -25.19 17.87 1.05
C LYS A 726 -25.90 18.41 -0.18
N GLU A 727 -26.74 19.42 0.00
CA GLU A 727 -27.55 20.03 -1.07
C GLU A 727 -26.70 20.54 -2.24
N GLU A 728 -25.50 21.01 -1.98
CA GLU A 728 -24.56 21.49 -3.01
C GLU A 728 -24.09 20.43 -4.01
N PHE A 729 -24.38 19.15 -3.74
CA PHE A 729 -24.07 18.02 -4.62
C PHE A 729 -25.32 17.37 -5.23
N ALA A 730 -26.49 17.95 -5.06
CA ALA A 730 -27.75 17.40 -5.62
C ALA A 730 -27.70 17.16 -7.14
N GLU A 731 -26.90 17.95 -7.88
CA GLU A 731 -26.67 17.74 -9.32
C GLU A 731 -25.86 16.46 -9.61
N TYR A 732 -25.08 15.96 -8.65
CA TYR A 732 -24.22 14.78 -8.77
C TYR A 732 -24.67 13.70 -7.77
N PRO A 733 -25.80 13.01 -8.03
CA PRO A 733 -26.50 12.25 -6.99
C PRO A 733 -25.84 10.92 -6.62
N LEU A 734 -24.84 10.45 -7.36
CA LEU A 734 -24.25 9.13 -7.17
C LEU A 734 -22.88 9.22 -6.53
N VAL A 735 -22.63 8.34 -5.55
CA VAL A 735 -21.32 8.22 -4.90
C VAL A 735 -20.41 7.37 -5.77
N MET A 736 -19.30 7.92 -6.20
CA MET A 736 -18.28 7.21 -6.97
C MET A 736 -17.29 6.48 -6.06
N THR A 737 -17.09 5.22 -6.33
CA THR A 737 -15.96 4.44 -5.80
C THR A 737 -15.23 3.73 -6.93
N ASN A 738 -14.11 3.10 -6.62
CA ASN A 738 -13.36 2.33 -7.60
C ASN A 738 -12.94 0.95 -7.05
N GLY A 739 -12.75 0.00 -7.92
CA GLY A 739 -12.41 -1.37 -7.56
C GLY A 739 -11.35 -1.99 -8.47
N ARG A 740 -10.80 -3.12 -8.05
CA ARG A 740 -9.95 -3.94 -8.91
C ARG A 740 -10.78 -4.89 -9.76
N VAL A 741 -10.21 -5.27 -10.89
CA VAL A 741 -10.62 -6.41 -11.71
C VAL A 741 -9.49 -7.45 -11.71
N PRO A 742 -9.76 -8.74 -11.94
CA PRO A 742 -8.75 -9.79 -11.77
C PRO A 742 -7.64 -9.78 -12.85
N PHE A 743 -7.78 -8.95 -13.87
CA PHE A 743 -6.90 -8.94 -15.05
C PHE A 743 -5.77 -7.93 -14.95
N PHE A 744 -5.89 -6.88 -14.14
CA PHE A 744 -4.93 -5.78 -14.06
C PHE A 744 -4.46 -5.53 -12.64
N HIS A 745 -3.31 -4.86 -12.52
CA HIS A 745 -2.77 -4.46 -11.23
C HIS A 745 -2.36 -2.98 -11.29
N HIS A 746 -2.98 -2.14 -10.46
CA HIS A 746 -2.80 -0.68 -10.49
C HIS A 746 -2.86 -0.13 -11.93
N GLY A 747 -1.88 0.66 -12.34
CA GLY A 747 -1.75 1.20 -13.70
C GLY A 747 -1.11 0.25 -14.73
N THR A 748 -0.82 -1.01 -14.37
CA THR A 748 -0.05 -1.94 -15.22
C THR A 748 -0.91 -2.95 -15.98
N LEU A 749 -0.34 -3.55 -17.03
CA LEU A 749 -0.86 -4.67 -17.81
C LEU A 749 -2.02 -4.36 -18.77
N ARG A 750 -2.54 -3.13 -18.81
CA ARG A 750 -3.65 -2.76 -19.71
C ARG A 750 -3.27 -2.76 -21.19
N ASN A 751 -1.98 -2.65 -21.47
CA ASN A 751 -1.41 -2.76 -22.80
C ASN A 751 -1.23 -4.22 -23.28
N VAL A 752 -1.39 -5.22 -22.42
CA VAL A 752 -1.19 -6.63 -22.77
C VAL A 752 -2.41 -7.17 -23.52
N PRO A 753 -2.28 -7.57 -24.80
CA PRO A 753 -3.42 -7.94 -25.67
C PRO A 753 -4.31 -9.04 -25.07
N ARG A 754 -3.72 -10.10 -24.53
CA ARG A 754 -4.46 -11.20 -23.90
C ARG A 754 -5.38 -10.76 -22.77
N LEU A 755 -4.92 -9.80 -21.96
CA LEU A 755 -5.73 -9.29 -20.84
C LEU A 755 -6.81 -8.33 -21.34
N ARG A 756 -6.52 -7.61 -22.43
CA ARG A 756 -7.52 -6.76 -23.11
C ARG A 756 -8.62 -7.56 -23.78
N GLU A 757 -8.36 -8.77 -24.24
CA GLU A 757 -9.42 -9.69 -24.71
C GLU A 757 -10.41 -10.03 -23.59
N MET A 758 -9.91 -10.20 -22.36
CA MET A 758 -10.73 -10.54 -21.20
C MET A 758 -11.49 -9.32 -20.64
N TYR A 759 -10.92 -8.13 -20.79
CA TYR A 759 -11.51 -6.89 -20.28
C TYR A 759 -11.17 -5.72 -21.23
N PRO A 760 -11.95 -5.54 -22.31
CA PRO A 760 -11.57 -4.67 -23.42
C PRO A 760 -11.80 -3.17 -23.17
N ALA A 761 -12.71 -2.81 -22.28
CA ALA A 761 -13.03 -1.43 -21.92
C ALA A 761 -13.36 -1.32 -20.43
N PRO A 762 -13.23 -0.15 -19.83
CA PRO A 762 -13.61 0.03 -18.43
C PRO A 762 -15.12 -0.08 -18.29
N GLU A 763 -15.58 -0.75 -17.24
CA GLU A 763 -17.00 -0.93 -16.93
C GLU A 763 -17.38 -0.08 -15.72
N LEU A 764 -18.49 0.64 -15.82
CA LEU A 764 -19.14 1.29 -14.70
C LEU A 764 -20.27 0.39 -14.19
N TRP A 765 -20.13 -0.13 -12.98
CA TRP A 765 -21.20 -0.83 -12.29
C TRP A 765 -22.22 0.20 -11.81
N ILE A 766 -23.46 0.02 -12.24
CA ILE A 766 -24.60 0.88 -11.88
C ILE A 766 -25.80 -0.01 -11.52
N SER A 767 -26.55 0.39 -10.49
CA SER A 767 -27.75 -0.35 -10.10
C SER A 767 -28.85 -0.28 -11.17
N PRO A 768 -29.74 -1.28 -11.28
CA PRO A 768 -30.88 -1.20 -12.18
C PRO A 768 -31.77 0.03 -11.92
N GLU A 769 -31.95 0.41 -10.65
CA GLU A 769 -32.76 1.56 -10.24
C GLU A 769 -32.17 2.89 -10.72
N ASP A 770 -30.86 3.05 -10.65
CA ASP A 770 -30.19 4.28 -11.10
C ASP A 770 -30.02 4.30 -12.61
N ALA A 771 -29.82 3.14 -13.24
CA ALA A 771 -29.74 3.01 -14.69
C ALA A 771 -31.07 3.33 -15.40
N GLU A 772 -32.20 2.90 -14.83
CA GLU A 772 -33.56 3.15 -15.38
C GLU A 772 -33.85 4.65 -15.45
N LYS A 773 -33.46 5.44 -14.46
CA LYS A 773 -33.66 6.90 -14.43
C LYS A 773 -33.07 7.61 -15.65
N GLU A 774 -32.00 7.09 -16.20
CA GLU A 774 -31.25 7.67 -17.31
C GLU A 774 -31.38 6.87 -18.62
N GLY A 775 -32.25 5.85 -18.66
CA GLY A 775 -32.40 4.98 -19.82
C GLY A 775 -31.13 4.23 -20.22
N ILE A 776 -30.36 3.81 -19.24
CA ILE A 776 -29.08 3.12 -19.44
C ILE A 776 -29.26 1.61 -19.39
N GLU A 777 -28.73 0.93 -20.38
CA GLU A 777 -28.64 -0.53 -20.46
C GLU A 777 -27.21 -1.00 -20.42
N THR A 778 -26.99 -2.27 -20.07
CA THR A 778 -25.66 -2.89 -20.12
C THR A 778 -25.04 -2.73 -21.52
N ASP A 779 -23.72 -2.49 -21.57
CA ASP A 779 -22.93 -2.17 -22.76
C ASP A 779 -23.20 -0.80 -23.39
N ASN A 780 -24.12 -0.01 -22.90
CA ASN A 780 -24.21 1.37 -23.34
C ASN A 780 -22.94 2.14 -22.91
N TRP A 781 -22.45 3.01 -23.78
CA TRP A 781 -21.50 4.02 -23.33
C TRP A 781 -22.22 5.06 -22.48
N VAL A 782 -21.58 5.45 -21.38
CA VAL A 782 -22.09 6.45 -20.45
C VAL A 782 -21.07 7.53 -20.20
N TRP A 783 -21.53 8.75 -20.02
CA TRP A 783 -20.75 9.83 -19.43
C TRP A 783 -20.80 9.71 -17.91
N ILE A 784 -19.65 9.85 -17.29
CA ILE A 784 -19.49 9.98 -15.84
C ILE A 784 -18.86 11.35 -15.61
N GLU A 785 -19.55 12.21 -14.89
CA GLU A 785 -19.16 13.59 -14.69
C GLU A 785 -19.09 13.93 -13.20
N SER A 786 -18.01 14.58 -12.78
CA SER A 786 -17.86 15.21 -11.47
C SER A 786 -17.67 16.73 -11.64
N LYS A 787 -17.57 17.48 -10.56
CA LYS A 787 -17.23 18.92 -10.62
C LYS A 787 -15.90 19.25 -11.31
N ARG A 788 -15.04 18.23 -11.53
CA ARG A 788 -13.66 18.39 -12.06
C ARG A 788 -13.51 18.02 -13.53
N GLY A 789 -14.38 17.15 -14.02
CA GLY A 789 -14.30 16.70 -15.40
C GLY A 789 -15.27 15.57 -15.70
N LYS A 790 -15.17 15.01 -16.89
CA LYS A 790 -16.02 13.92 -17.35
C LYS A 790 -15.23 12.91 -18.17
N ILE A 791 -15.64 11.66 -18.04
CA ILE A 791 -15.06 10.52 -18.78
C ILE A 791 -16.15 9.61 -19.29
N ARG A 792 -15.77 8.61 -20.08
CA ARG A 792 -16.69 7.60 -20.59
C ARG A 792 -16.28 6.20 -20.17
N ALA A 793 -17.27 5.36 -19.88
CA ALA A 793 -17.12 3.95 -19.63
C ALA A 793 -18.30 3.18 -20.25
N LYS A 794 -18.21 1.85 -20.31
CA LYS A 794 -19.37 1.01 -20.60
C LYS A 794 -20.17 0.75 -19.34
N ALA A 795 -21.46 0.86 -19.40
CA ALA A 795 -22.33 0.50 -18.29
C ALA A 795 -22.42 -1.01 -18.11
N LEU A 796 -22.28 -1.47 -16.88
CA LEU A 796 -22.69 -2.79 -16.42
C LEU A 796 -23.85 -2.61 -15.44
N VAL A 797 -25.07 -2.76 -15.94
CA VAL A 797 -26.27 -2.68 -15.09
C VAL A 797 -26.38 -3.96 -14.27
N THR A 798 -26.24 -3.85 -12.96
CA THR A 798 -26.13 -5.01 -12.07
C THR A 798 -26.71 -4.74 -10.68
N LYS A 799 -27.35 -5.76 -10.10
CA LYS A 799 -27.72 -5.77 -8.67
C LYS A 799 -26.51 -5.95 -7.73
N GLY A 800 -25.31 -6.15 -8.30
CA GLY A 800 -24.06 -6.30 -7.56
C GLY A 800 -23.48 -4.98 -7.05
N ILE A 801 -24.17 -3.86 -7.23
CA ILE A 801 -23.82 -2.56 -6.64
C ILE A 801 -25.07 -1.96 -5.97
N LYS A 802 -24.86 -1.31 -4.84
CA LYS A 802 -25.91 -0.65 -4.09
C LYS A 802 -26.46 0.55 -4.86
N PRO A 803 -27.81 0.79 -4.88
CA PRO A 803 -28.38 2.03 -5.40
C PRO A 803 -27.77 3.28 -4.75
N GLY A 804 -27.60 4.33 -5.55
CA GLY A 804 -26.92 5.58 -5.13
C GLY A 804 -25.40 5.49 -5.17
N THR A 805 -24.82 4.34 -5.50
CA THR A 805 -23.37 4.13 -5.62
C THR A 805 -23.02 3.58 -6.99
N VAL A 806 -21.92 4.06 -7.56
CA VAL A 806 -21.35 3.53 -8.80
C VAL A 806 -19.88 3.16 -8.60
N CYS A 807 -19.42 2.13 -9.29
CA CYS A 807 -18.06 1.65 -9.19
C CYS A 807 -17.46 1.41 -10.57
N MET A 808 -16.25 1.91 -10.77
CA MET A 808 -15.49 1.69 -11.99
C MET A 808 -14.12 1.10 -11.67
N GLU A 809 -13.53 0.37 -12.62
CA GLU A 809 -12.15 -0.04 -12.54
C GLU A 809 -11.24 1.20 -12.56
N ARG A 810 -10.24 1.25 -11.69
CA ARG A 810 -9.32 2.38 -11.55
C ARG A 810 -8.16 2.32 -12.54
N PHE A 811 -7.57 3.47 -12.84
CA PHE A 811 -6.37 3.64 -13.66
C PHE A 811 -6.53 3.16 -15.10
N TRP A 812 -7.75 3.18 -15.63
CA TRP A 812 -7.97 2.89 -17.03
C TRP A 812 -7.44 4.04 -17.87
N ASN A 813 -6.36 3.77 -18.52
CA ASN A 813 -5.65 4.73 -19.33
C ASN A 813 -5.01 3.97 -20.48
N PRO A 814 -5.82 3.63 -21.51
CA PRO A 814 -5.30 2.89 -22.64
C PRO A 814 -4.29 3.73 -23.38
N GLU A 815 -3.16 3.13 -23.65
CA GLU A 815 -2.15 3.73 -24.50
C GLU A 815 -2.67 3.79 -25.94
N THR A 816 -3.05 4.97 -26.34
CA THR A 816 -3.51 5.23 -27.70
C THR A 816 -2.88 6.51 -28.26
N ILE A 817 -2.47 6.46 -29.50
CA ILE A 817 -1.88 7.60 -30.22
C ILE A 817 -2.90 8.36 -31.04
N HIS A 818 -4.14 7.93 -31.07
CA HIS A 818 -5.16 8.44 -31.99
C HIS A 818 -5.93 9.65 -31.45
N THR A 819 -5.59 10.09 -30.23
CA THR A 819 -6.14 11.30 -29.60
C THR A 819 -5.02 12.21 -29.14
N GLU A 820 -5.27 13.51 -29.05
CA GLU A 820 -4.31 14.48 -28.52
C GLU A 820 -3.90 14.19 -27.07
N THR A 821 -4.77 13.57 -26.31
CA THR A 821 -4.58 13.22 -24.90
C THR A 821 -3.99 11.84 -24.69
N HIS A 822 -3.75 11.08 -25.76
CA HIS A 822 -3.30 9.70 -25.70
C HIS A 822 -4.21 8.80 -24.83
N GLY A 823 -5.50 9.11 -24.74
CA GLY A 823 -6.52 8.35 -24.03
C GLY A 823 -6.68 8.63 -22.55
N TRP A 824 -5.81 9.40 -21.93
CA TRP A 824 -5.88 9.61 -20.48
C TRP A 824 -7.07 10.50 -20.04
N GLN A 825 -7.60 11.36 -20.89
CA GLN A 825 -8.78 12.18 -20.58
C GLN A 825 -10.10 11.45 -20.80
N GLU A 826 -10.11 10.42 -21.62
CA GLU A 826 -11.36 9.82 -22.12
C GLU A 826 -11.96 8.80 -21.15
N MET A 827 -11.14 8.05 -20.42
CA MET A 827 -11.60 6.91 -19.61
C MET A 827 -10.92 6.78 -18.24
N ASN A 828 -10.08 7.72 -17.86
CA ASN A 828 -9.35 7.62 -16.60
C ASN A 828 -10.15 8.22 -15.43
N VAL A 829 -10.48 7.40 -14.45
CA VAL A 829 -11.20 7.81 -13.23
C VAL A 829 -10.53 8.97 -12.48
N ASN A 830 -9.21 9.13 -12.62
CA ASN A 830 -8.47 10.21 -11.97
C ASN A 830 -8.65 11.59 -12.60
N VAL A 831 -9.36 11.70 -13.71
CA VAL A 831 -9.92 12.97 -14.20
C VAL A 831 -11.04 13.46 -13.27
N LEU A 832 -11.73 12.54 -12.61
CA LEU A 832 -12.89 12.83 -11.76
C LEU A 832 -12.53 13.02 -10.28
N SER A 833 -11.43 12.40 -9.81
CA SER A 833 -11.02 12.40 -8.41
C SER A 833 -10.45 13.75 -7.98
N LYS A 834 -10.29 13.96 -6.67
CA LYS A 834 -9.93 15.26 -6.09
C LYS A 834 -8.51 15.24 -5.50
N SER A 835 -7.64 16.15 -5.93
CA SER A 835 -6.27 16.33 -5.41
C SER A 835 -6.11 17.50 -4.45
N THR A 836 -7.17 18.27 -4.21
CA THR A 836 -7.17 19.45 -3.36
C THR A 836 -7.77 19.17 -1.99
N ALA A 837 -7.55 20.05 -1.03
CA ALA A 837 -8.12 19.95 0.31
C ALA A 837 -9.66 19.76 0.30
N PRO A 838 -10.21 19.14 1.36
CA PRO A 838 -9.51 18.70 2.56
C PRO A 838 -8.78 17.39 2.38
N TYR A 839 -7.70 17.25 3.13
CA TYR A 839 -6.86 16.05 3.20
C TYR A 839 -7.01 15.39 4.56
N ASN A 840 -6.54 14.17 4.70
CA ASN A 840 -6.17 13.67 6.02
C ASN A 840 -5.10 14.59 6.61
N ASP A 841 -5.30 15.06 7.82
CA ASP A 841 -4.45 16.09 8.44
C ASP A 841 -3.08 15.56 8.88
N ILE A 842 -2.90 14.23 8.96
CA ILE A 842 -1.66 13.58 9.39
C ILE A 842 -0.75 13.23 8.22
N VAL A 843 -1.30 12.64 7.16
CA VAL A 843 -0.54 12.12 6.02
C VAL A 843 -0.91 12.73 4.66
N GLY A 844 -1.91 13.60 4.60
CA GLY A 844 -2.30 14.30 3.38
C GLY A 844 -3.11 13.45 2.38
N THR A 845 -3.79 12.40 2.81
CA THR A 845 -4.60 11.58 1.90
C THR A 845 -5.69 12.40 1.22
N HIS A 846 -5.77 12.28 -0.11
CA HIS A 846 -6.79 12.95 -0.92
C HIS A 846 -8.10 12.16 -0.99
N THR A 847 -9.11 12.76 -1.63
CA THR A 847 -10.38 12.10 -1.96
C THR A 847 -10.28 11.39 -3.32
N LEU A 848 -9.87 10.12 -3.29
CA LEU A 848 -9.82 9.24 -4.48
C LEU A 848 -11.06 8.35 -4.60
N ARG A 849 -11.85 8.28 -3.53
CA ARG A 849 -13.12 7.55 -3.42
C ARG A 849 -14.12 8.40 -2.65
N ALA A 850 -15.38 8.02 -2.69
CA ALA A 850 -16.45 8.75 -1.99
C ALA A 850 -16.56 10.22 -2.43
N TYR A 851 -16.58 10.45 -3.74
CA TYR A 851 -16.92 11.74 -4.34
C TYR A 851 -18.15 11.62 -5.23
N GLN A 852 -18.78 12.75 -5.53
CA GLN A 852 -20.06 12.75 -6.22
C GLN A 852 -19.92 12.85 -7.74
N VAL A 853 -20.76 12.07 -8.43
CA VAL A 853 -20.87 12.06 -9.89
C VAL A 853 -22.31 12.01 -10.35
N LYS A 854 -22.55 12.48 -11.57
CA LYS A 854 -23.73 12.14 -12.36
C LYS A 854 -23.34 11.21 -13.51
N VAL A 855 -24.25 10.34 -13.88
CA VAL A 855 -24.08 9.38 -14.97
C VAL A 855 -25.20 9.60 -15.96
N THR A 856 -24.86 9.76 -17.24
CA THR A 856 -25.83 9.95 -18.31
C THR A 856 -25.48 9.09 -19.50
N ARG A 857 -26.43 8.71 -20.33
CA ARG A 857 -26.17 7.94 -21.54
C ARG A 857 -25.31 8.74 -22.53
N ALA A 858 -24.30 8.11 -23.13
CA ALA A 858 -23.51 8.66 -24.22
C ALA A 858 -23.90 8.00 -25.55
N GLU A 859 -23.97 8.77 -26.63
CA GLU A 859 -24.31 8.25 -27.95
C GLU A 859 -23.19 7.41 -28.54
N GLU A 860 -21.93 7.80 -28.26
CA GLU A 860 -20.74 7.13 -28.82
C GLU A 860 -19.65 6.94 -27.75
N GLY A 861 -18.85 5.90 -27.96
CA GLY A 861 -17.62 5.68 -27.20
C GLY A 861 -16.50 6.66 -27.57
N PRO A 862 -15.37 6.62 -26.83
CA PRO A 862 -14.20 7.44 -27.15
C PRO A 862 -13.64 7.10 -28.54
N LYS A 863 -13.34 8.15 -29.34
CA LYS A 863 -12.72 7.99 -30.66
C LYS A 863 -11.22 7.73 -30.56
N GLY A 864 -10.70 6.90 -31.46
CA GLY A 864 -9.28 6.58 -31.54
C GLY A 864 -8.76 5.73 -30.38
N VAL A 865 -9.60 5.33 -29.46
CA VAL A 865 -9.22 4.45 -28.34
C VAL A 865 -9.38 3.00 -28.76
N TRP A 866 -8.30 2.25 -28.58
CA TRP A 866 -8.24 0.83 -28.84
C TRP A 866 -9.03 0.05 -27.78
N THR A 867 -10.08 -0.59 -28.18
CA THR A 867 -10.96 -1.37 -27.29
C THR A 867 -10.96 -2.88 -27.59
N ARG A 868 -10.41 -3.27 -28.74
CA ARG A 868 -10.30 -4.67 -29.14
C ARG A 868 -8.85 -5.00 -29.55
N PRO A 869 -8.37 -6.22 -29.29
CA PRO A 869 -6.98 -6.61 -29.59
C PRO A 869 -6.57 -6.40 -31.05
N GLU A 870 -7.47 -6.66 -31.98
CA GLU A 870 -7.24 -6.48 -33.42
C GLU A 870 -7.09 -5.01 -33.84
N GLU A 871 -7.53 -4.08 -33.01
CA GLU A 871 -7.37 -2.63 -33.25
C GLU A 871 -6.03 -2.11 -32.75
N PHE A 872 -5.25 -2.94 -32.05
CA PHE A 872 -3.99 -2.53 -31.47
C PHE A 872 -2.98 -2.12 -32.55
N LYS A 873 -2.45 -0.91 -32.39
CA LYS A 873 -1.37 -0.37 -33.23
C LYS A 873 -0.25 0.11 -32.33
N SER A 874 0.97 -0.29 -32.70
CA SER A 874 2.15 0.19 -31.98
C SER A 874 2.24 1.72 -32.06
N TRP A 875 2.49 2.35 -30.94
CA TRP A 875 2.68 3.78 -30.86
C TRP A 875 3.98 4.13 -30.11
N LEU A 876 4.93 3.20 -30.13
CA LEU A 876 6.27 3.52 -29.64
C LEU A 876 6.68 4.88 -30.12
N PRO A 877 7.19 5.74 -29.25
CA PRO A 877 7.83 6.97 -29.67
C PRO A 877 8.84 6.64 -30.73
N LEU A 878 8.64 7.18 -31.93
CA LEU A 878 9.45 6.83 -33.09
C LEU A 878 10.88 7.27 -32.84
N ALA A 879 11.78 6.33 -32.71
CA ALA A 879 13.22 6.58 -32.79
C ALA A 879 13.54 6.96 -34.23
N LYS A 880 14.20 8.12 -34.43
CA LYS A 880 14.72 8.54 -35.70
C LYS A 880 16.18 8.13 -35.87
#